data_d041ba7302401615a02f2eb2280838e9
#
_entry.id   d041ba7302401615a02f2eb2280838e9
#
_cell.length_a   1.000
_cell.length_b   1.000
_cell.length_c   1.000
_cell.angle_alpha   90.00
_cell.angle_beta   90.00
_cell.angle_gamma   90.00
#
_symmetry.space_group_name_H-M   'P 1'
#
loop_
_entity.id
_entity.type
_entity.pdbx_description
1 polymer ?
#
loop_
_entity_poly.entity_id
_entity_poly.type
_entity_poly.pdbx_seq_one_letter_code
_entity_poly.pdbx_strand_id
1 'polypeptide(L)'
;MIDLETRFSRLNIKVAVLFFYLRYRPIRCWILLPLLLNELRFKLKQIEELKYQAVFWHYLLSVSLTEERWRQFGKRLSKRSHRRIKANTWLVADVPDFLLNWVTPDSRHVGLDIDDHGHLLPQARTLKAKMGFLAPHSLVVSPRFYRLFVRNTGLEKSARIEANNRLFKTYKGFNRYQIALFLRNAFVLLIMAIITGIVTIYLASGDYDLKLTLLVFSSARLVLFNILPIFVVMLVTYLIFNRVQLAIFVGQALAIIVAMVNYFMLQYRDYPFEFADISLASEASNMGSRYSYIPPVKYFFIIGSLLILTIIVGLFLKPAMIRWNTRIIALVLVMVGSAFMLHRYYLVDDYYTLANNDPWGPDADRYVVNGYMFSFIHSVKNDWLLPPENYDAASAKSALTQYQYQNIPANKRVNVITIQLEAFQDFSKWDQLDIDPSVYAGFHQVASEGMAGELTTTIFGGGTVDTERKVLTGFADLSPINGMTNSFVHYFNEQKYVTRFMHPGDAWFYNRQNIDRYLGFQKTLFRENYYDKNVANVDVVPDSEVFTDLVKQLKAVNANGKQFFNQTVTIQNHGPYGTDFDGDTLLPWKKGYNKKDYAIINNYLTGIKETSDALLELKDQLDQLDQPVVLAFWGDHNPWGGDKNSTYKMLGVNLKQSTREGYENYYNTPYVMWSNQAAKKLMAKDFSGQGQTMSPMFVLPEIFSHVGWKGSQYMQVLQDLEAQVPVFGEKNHYMIDNKLTTKPNKSEKAVIKKFDDVQYYLKSNYMLNQAKLK
;
A
#
# COMPACT_ATOMS: atom_id res chain seq x y z
N MET A 1 37.29 20.99 11.01
CA MET A 1 37.08 19.69 10.34
C MET A 1 38.03 18.60 10.83
N ILE A 2 39.33 18.84 10.95
CA ILE A 2 40.33 17.83 11.39
C ILE A 2 40.10 17.36 12.84
N ASP A 3 39.62 18.21 13.75
CA ASP A 3 39.33 17.84 15.15
C ASP A 3 38.05 16.98 15.27
N LEU A 4 37.12 17.15 14.38
CA LEU A 4 35.89 16.32 14.29
C LEU A 4 36.20 14.90 13.78
N GLU A 5 37.03 14.73 12.77
CA GLU A 5 37.44 13.42 12.26
C GLU A 5 38.17 12.58 13.31
N THR A 6 39.04 13.23 14.11
CA THR A 6 39.79 12.56 15.20
C THR A 6 38.86 12.14 16.35
N ARG A 7 37.84 12.92 16.65
CA ARG A 7 36.80 12.59 17.67
C ARG A 7 35.86 11.51 17.16
N PHE A 8 35.51 11.52 15.87
CA PHE A 8 34.67 10.47 15.25
C PHE A 8 35.42 9.14 15.14
N SER A 9 36.70 9.13 14.86
CA SER A 9 37.50 7.90 14.84
C SER A 9 37.58 7.23 16.20
N ARG A 10 37.68 8.01 17.29
CA ARG A 10 37.65 7.49 18.67
C ARG A 10 36.27 6.95 19.08
N LEU A 11 35.19 7.55 18.59
CA LEU A 11 33.83 7.05 18.81
C LEU A 11 33.60 5.73 18.07
N ASN A 12 34.10 5.59 16.85
CA ASN A 12 34.03 4.37 16.05
C ASN A 12 34.72 3.18 16.74
N ILE A 13 35.87 3.42 17.38
CA ILE A 13 36.57 2.39 18.13
C ILE A 13 35.77 1.99 19.37
N LYS A 14 35.18 2.95 20.09
CA LYS A 14 34.34 2.65 21.27
C LYS A 14 33.05 1.87 20.92
N VAL A 15 32.40 2.21 19.81
CA VAL A 15 31.20 1.49 19.32
C VAL A 15 31.58 0.10 18.81
N ALA A 16 32.68 -0.04 18.10
CA ALA A 16 33.17 -1.33 17.63
C ALA A 16 33.58 -2.26 18.80
N VAL A 17 34.21 -1.70 19.84
CA VAL A 17 34.51 -2.42 21.08
C VAL A 17 33.24 -2.82 21.82
N LEU A 18 32.21 -1.98 21.85
CA LEU A 18 30.90 -2.32 22.42
C LEU A 18 30.22 -3.47 21.68
N PHE A 19 30.21 -3.40 20.32
CA PHE A 19 29.67 -4.51 19.51
C PHE A 19 30.45 -5.81 19.70
N PHE A 20 31.76 -5.71 19.84
CA PHE A 20 32.61 -6.86 20.15
C PHE A 20 32.29 -7.41 21.54
N TYR A 21 32.09 -6.54 22.54
CA TYR A 21 31.78 -6.92 23.92
C TYR A 21 30.35 -7.50 24.06
N LEU A 22 29.35 -6.90 23.40
CA LEU A 22 27.97 -7.41 23.33
C LEU A 22 27.89 -8.80 22.70
N ARG A 23 28.77 -9.07 21.71
CA ARG A 23 28.82 -10.37 21.03
C ARG A 23 29.38 -11.49 21.92
N TYR A 24 30.20 -11.15 22.92
CA TYR A 24 30.96 -12.14 23.69
C TYR A 24 30.62 -12.21 25.19
N ARG A 25 29.90 -11.25 25.78
CA ARG A 25 29.54 -11.24 27.22
C ARG A 25 28.21 -10.54 27.52
N PRO A 26 27.09 -11.22 27.45
CA PRO A 26 25.77 -10.60 27.65
C PRO A 26 25.47 -10.16 29.09
N ILE A 27 26.11 -10.74 30.11
CA ILE A 27 25.67 -10.58 31.52
C ILE A 27 26.16 -9.27 32.21
N ARG A 28 27.21 -8.62 31.70
CA ARG A 28 27.70 -7.33 32.26
C ARG A 28 27.28 -6.08 31.48
N CYS A 29 26.49 -6.23 30.45
CA CYS A 29 26.02 -5.10 29.63
C CYS A 29 25.07 -4.14 30.37
N TRP A 30 24.36 -4.60 31.38
CA TRP A 30 23.41 -3.78 32.14
C TRP A 30 24.07 -2.61 32.91
N ILE A 31 25.36 -2.71 33.22
CA ILE A 31 26.08 -1.66 33.94
C ILE A 31 26.72 -0.63 32.97
N LEU A 32 27.13 -1.06 31.77
CA LEU A 32 27.77 -0.18 30.77
C LEU A 32 26.75 0.50 29.85
N LEU A 33 25.58 -0.11 29.65
CA LEU A 33 24.54 0.44 28.80
C LEU A 33 24.01 1.80 29.26
N PRO A 34 23.74 2.06 30.57
CA PRO A 34 23.33 3.37 31.07
C PRO A 34 24.42 4.44 30.90
N LEU A 35 25.70 4.09 31.08
CA LEU A 35 26.82 5.03 30.92
C LEU A 35 27.03 5.40 29.45
N LEU A 36 26.90 4.45 28.55
CA LEU A 36 26.98 4.70 27.10
C LEU A 36 25.75 5.43 26.58
N LEU A 37 24.55 5.11 27.09
CA LEU A 37 23.33 5.83 26.77
C LEU A 37 23.38 7.29 27.28
N ASN A 38 23.98 7.56 28.43
CA ASN A 38 24.20 8.92 28.92
C ASN A 38 25.25 9.68 28.05
N GLU A 39 26.32 9.01 27.63
CA GLU A 39 27.31 9.62 26.73
C GLU A 39 26.72 9.87 25.34
N LEU A 40 25.91 8.94 24.82
CA LEU A 40 25.13 9.11 23.58
C LEU A 40 24.07 10.21 23.70
N ARG A 41 23.35 10.27 24.83
CA ARG A 41 22.34 11.31 25.09
C ARG A 41 22.96 12.70 25.19
N PHE A 42 24.13 12.82 25.81
CA PHE A 42 24.88 14.07 25.86
C PHE A 42 25.35 14.53 24.48
N LYS A 43 25.82 13.59 23.64
CA LYS A 43 26.27 13.88 22.26
C LYS A 43 25.14 14.08 21.28
N LEU A 44 24.00 13.37 21.44
CA LEU A 44 22.78 13.62 20.66
C LEU A 44 22.22 15.02 20.95
N LYS A 45 22.29 15.50 22.20
CA LYS A 45 21.90 16.87 22.55
C LYS A 45 22.79 17.93 21.87
N GLN A 46 24.10 17.65 21.67
CA GLN A 46 24.99 18.50 20.87
C GLN A 46 24.72 18.43 19.36
N ILE A 47 24.13 17.34 18.86
CA ILE A 47 23.75 17.15 17.46
C ILE A 47 22.38 17.79 17.15
N GLU A 48 21.45 17.79 18.09
CA GLU A 48 20.19 18.53 18.00
C GLU A 48 20.39 20.04 17.82
N GLU A 49 21.42 20.59 18.51
CA GLU A 49 21.82 22.00 18.32
C GLU A 49 22.41 22.30 16.93
N LEU A 50 22.83 21.28 16.16
CA LEU A 50 23.52 21.42 14.86
C LEU A 50 22.65 21.15 13.62
N LYS A 51 21.34 20.89 13.76
CA LYS A 51 20.36 20.70 12.62
C LYS A 51 20.79 19.74 11.48
N TYR A 52 21.49 18.62 11.76
CA TYR A 52 21.96 17.69 10.73
C TYR A 52 21.45 16.25 10.90
N GLN A 53 20.16 15.99 10.66
CA GLN A 53 19.62 14.62 10.56
C GLN A 53 20.28 13.80 9.42
N ALA A 54 20.64 14.43 8.31
CA ALA A 54 21.26 13.77 7.16
C ALA A 54 22.63 13.12 7.48
N VAL A 55 23.39 13.70 8.39
CA VAL A 55 24.72 13.18 8.77
C VAL A 55 24.61 11.88 9.56
N PHE A 56 23.58 11.72 10.39
CA PHE A 56 23.35 10.51 11.18
C PHE A 56 23.01 9.29 10.31
N TRP A 57 22.15 9.46 9.31
CA TRP A 57 21.80 8.39 8.37
C TRP A 57 22.95 8.03 7.43
N HIS A 58 23.71 9.01 6.98
CA HIS A 58 24.90 8.75 6.18
C HIS A 58 25.96 7.99 6.98
N TYR A 59 26.07 8.27 8.28
CA TYR A 59 26.99 7.59 9.18
C TYR A 59 26.58 6.14 9.44
N LEU A 60 25.29 5.85 9.71
CA LEU A 60 24.76 4.49 9.86
C LEU A 60 24.94 3.66 8.58
N LEU A 61 24.71 4.22 7.42
CA LEU A 61 24.94 3.59 6.12
C LEU A 61 26.43 3.33 5.86
N SER A 62 27.31 4.24 6.24
CA SER A 62 28.75 4.07 6.07
C SER A 62 29.33 2.99 6.98
N VAL A 63 28.75 2.76 8.15
CA VAL A 63 29.13 1.67 9.07
C VAL A 63 28.66 0.32 8.55
N SER A 64 27.54 0.25 7.83
CA SER A 64 27.02 -0.99 7.25
C SER A 64 27.77 -1.43 5.97
N LEU A 65 28.39 -0.50 5.25
CA LEU A 65 29.08 -0.75 3.97
C LEU A 65 30.53 -1.26 4.10
N THR A 66 31.03 -1.59 5.30
CA THR A 66 32.46 -1.82 5.54
C THR A 66 32.87 -3.27 5.83
N GLU A 67 32.14 -4.28 5.36
CA GLU A 67 32.61 -5.68 5.47
C GLU A 67 33.96 -5.86 4.75
N GLU A 68 34.19 -5.15 3.66
CA GLU A 68 35.47 -5.19 2.91
C GLU A 68 36.59 -4.42 3.63
N ARG A 69 36.33 -3.30 4.28
CA ARG A 69 37.31 -2.61 5.14
C ARG A 69 37.63 -3.41 6.40
N TRP A 70 36.66 -4.14 6.96
CA TRP A 70 36.89 -5.06 8.06
C TRP A 70 37.73 -6.27 7.63
N ARG A 71 37.52 -6.79 6.43
CA ARG A 71 38.40 -7.83 5.86
C ARG A 71 39.82 -7.30 5.64
N GLN A 72 39.99 -6.06 5.17
CA GLN A 72 41.30 -5.42 5.00
C GLN A 72 41.98 -5.10 6.34
N PHE A 73 41.21 -4.67 7.35
CA PHE A 73 41.71 -4.45 8.71
C PHE A 73 42.12 -5.78 9.36
N GLY A 74 41.32 -6.82 9.23
CA GLY A 74 41.65 -8.18 9.68
C GLY A 74 42.91 -8.73 8.98
N LYS A 75 43.08 -8.49 7.67
CA LYS A 75 44.28 -8.84 6.91
C LYS A 75 45.49 -8.03 7.34
N ARG A 76 45.36 -6.75 7.71
CA ARG A 76 46.43 -5.91 8.24
C ARG A 76 46.87 -6.31 9.65
N LEU A 77 45.93 -6.67 10.51
CA LEU A 77 46.19 -7.26 11.84
C LEU A 77 46.89 -8.62 11.70
N SER A 78 46.43 -9.48 10.82
CA SER A 78 47.04 -10.76 10.52
C SER A 78 48.48 -10.60 9.99
N LYS A 79 48.73 -9.68 9.07
CA LYS A 79 50.10 -9.38 8.58
C LYS A 79 51.02 -8.77 9.64
N ARG A 80 50.52 -7.95 10.57
CA ARG A 80 51.31 -7.42 11.70
C ARG A 80 51.59 -8.50 12.74
N SER A 81 50.64 -9.39 13.02
CA SER A 81 50.82 -10.53 13.91
C SER A 81 51.84 -11.52 13.35
N HIS A 82 51.85 -11.84 12.04
CA HIS A 82 52.81 -12.73 11.42
C HIS A 82 54.28 -12.25 11.52
N ARG A 83 54.53 -10.92 11.56
CA ARG A 83 55.89 -10.37 11.78
C ARG A 83 56.38 -10.40 13.24
N ARG A 84 55.47 -10.53 14.22
CA ARG A 84 55.79 -10.55 15.65
C ARG A 84 55.69 -11.94 16.29
N ILE A 85 55.05 -12.91 15.64
CA ILE A 85 54.93 -14.33 16.10
C ILE A 85 56.30 -15.05 16.11
N LYS A 86 57.36 -14.42 15.54
CA LYS A 86 58.74 -14.93 15.75
C LYS A 86 59.31 -14.68 17.16
N ALA A 87 58.60 -14.01 18.02
CA ALA A 87 58.95 -13.80 19.41
C ALA A 87 57.76 -14.18 20.30
N ASN A 88 57.68 -15.39 20.70
CA ASN A 88 56.88 -16.08 21.72
C ASN A 88 56.04 -15.27 22.75
N THR A 89 55.46 -14.13 22.37
CA THR A 89 54.64 -13.34 23.28
C THR A 89 53.44 -12.75 22.57
N TRP A 90 52.29 -13.19 22.94
CA TRP A 90 51.04 -12.55 22.55
C TRP A 90 50.90 -11.18 23.22
N LEU A 91 51.02 -10.15 22.43
CA LEU A 91 50.83 -8.81 22.92
C LEU A 91 49.33 -8.53 23.17
N VAL A 92 49.01 -8.36 24.42
CA VAL A 92 47.89 -7.57 24.94
C VAL A 92 48.13 -6.06 24.71
N ALA A 93 49.15 -5.68 23.95
CA ALA A 93 49.71 -4.34 23.88
C ALA A 93 48.87 -3.30 23.11
N ASP A 94 47.77 -3.69 22.44
CA ASP A 94 46.88 -2.74 21.74
C ASP A 94 45.46 -2.64 22.36
N VAL A 95 45.29 -3.16 23.58
CA VAL A 95 44.05 -2.93 24.36
C VAL A 95 44.34 -1.71 25.27
N PRO A 96 43.51 -0.64 25.23
CA PRO A 96 43.72 0.51 26.09
C PRO A 96 43.83 0.12 27.56
N ASP A 97 44.83 0.61 28.29
CA ASP A 97 45.15 0.27 29.69
C ASP A 97 43.93 0.33 30.66
N PHE A 98 42.94 1.16 30.38
CA PHE A 98 41.71 1.24 31.19
C PHE A 98 40.85 0.00 31.08
N LEU A 99 40.89 -0.77 29.97
CA LEU A 99 40.15 -2.03 29.79
C LEU A 99 40.90 -3.20 30.48
N LEU A 100 42.19 -3.16 30.55
CA LEU A 100 43.02 -4.15 31.26
C LEU A 100 42.81 -4.06 32.80
N ASN A 101 42.73 -2.85 33.34
CA ASN A 101 42.48 -2.62 34.77
C ASN A 101 41.09 -3.02 35.24
N TRP A 102 40.15 -3.26 34.31
CA TRP A 102 38.76 -3.68 34.61
C TRP A 102 38.59 -5.20 34.59
N VAL A 103 39.55 -5.94 34.04
CA VAL A 103 39.39 -7.38 33.85
C VAL A 103 39.86 -8.22 35.03
N THR A 104 40.86 -7.80 35.78
CA THR A 104 41.32 -8.19 37.13
C THR A 104 42.77 -7.72 37.31
N PRO A 105 43.21 -7.37 38.53
CA PRO A 105 44.61 -6.93 38.81
C PRO A 105 45.67 -8.04 38.51
N ASP A 106 45.29 -9.30 38.56
CA ASP A 106 46.21 -10.43 38.48
C ASP A 106 46.35 -11.08 37.12
N SER A 107 45.68 -10.57 36.07
CA SER A 107 45.69 -11.21 34.77
C SER A 107 46.81 -10.75 33.82
N ARG A 108 47.77 -9.94 34.31
CA ARG A 108 48.83 -9.35 33.47
C ARG A 108 49.92 -10.36 33.02
N HIS A 109 49.91 -11.60 33.50
CA HIS A 109 50.99 -12.56 33.26
C HIS A 109 50.57 -13.93 32.77
N VAL A 110 49.37 -14.12 32.24
CA VAL A 110 48.94 -15.38 31.69
C VAL A 110 49.18 -15.45 30.20
N GLY A 111 50.39 -15.76 29.79
CA GLY A 111 50.70 -16.23 28.44
C GLY A 111 50.23 -17.69 28.27
N LEU A 112 49.66 -17.99 27.13
CA LEU A 112 49.37 -19.36 26.71
C LEU A 112 50.55 -19.82 25.81
N ASP A 113 51.41 -20.68 26.34
CA ASP A 113 52.46 -21.29 25.55
C ASP A 113 51.89 -22.44 24.69
N ILE A 114 52.15 -22.34 23.39
CA ILE A 114 51.74 -23.34 22.38
C ILE A 114 53.01 -23.82 21.67
N ASP A 115 53.17 -25.12 21.46
CA ASP A 115 54.31 -25.67 20.73
C ASP A 115 54.23 -25.38 19.22
N ASP A 116 55.33 -25.61 18.50
CA ASP A 116 55.47 -25.36 17.08
C ASP A 116 54.49 -26.14 16.19
N HIS A 117 53.78 -27.12 16.78
CA HIS A 117 52.74 -27.92 16.14
C HIS A 117 51.33 -27.49 16.53
N GLY A 118 51.17 -26.42 17.31
CA GLY A 118 49.87 -25.89 17.70
C GLY A 118 49.20 -26.61 18.87
N HIS A 119 49.92 -27.37 19.66
CA HIS A 119 49.42 -28.03 20.86
C HIS A 119 49.69 -27.20 22.11
N LEU A 120 48.72 -27.11 23.02
CA LEU A 120 48.89 -26.52 24.34
C LEU A 120 49.86 -27.33 25.17
N LEU A 121 50.92 -26.66 25.63
CA LEU A 121 51.88 -27.28 26.54
C LEU A 121 51.20 -27.76 27.82
N PRO A 122 51.81 -28.78 28.54
CA PRO A 122 51.20 -29.36 29.72
C PRO A 122 50.80 -28.39 30.83
N GLN A 123 51.50 -27.24 30.93
CA GLN A 123 51.20 -26.20 31.90
C GLN A 123 49.85 -25.46 31.58
N ALA A 124 49.52 -25.31 30.33
CA ALA A 124 48.23 -24.74 29.94
C ALA A 124 47.06 -25.68 30.23
N ARG A 125 47.28 -26.99 30.24
CA ARG A 125 46.26 -27.99 30.67
C ARG A 125 45.99 -27.90 32.17
N THR A 126 47.02 -27.63 32.98
CA THR A 126 46.91 -27.50 34.45
C THR A 126 46.21 -26.16 34.80
N LEU A 127 46.44 -25.12 34.05
CA LEU A 127 45.76 -23.84 34.22
C LEU A 127 44.28 -23.95 33.89
N LYS A 128 43.92 -24.75 32.87
CA LYS A 128 42.53 -25.05 32.52
C LYS A 128 41.79 -25.79 33.63
N ALA A 129 42.45 -26.74 34.31
CA ALA A 129 41.89 -27.42 35.44
C ALA A 129 41.75 -26.52 36.69
N LYS A 130 42.75 -25.64 36.94
CA LYS A 130 42.68 -24.65 38.05
C LYS A 130 41.62 -23.59 37.82
N MET A 131 41.45 -23.09 36.59
CA MET A 131 40.42 -22.11 36.28
C MET A 131 38.99 -22.70 36.33
N GLY A 132 38.83 -23.98 36.05
CA GLY A 132 37.56 -24.72 36.23
C GLY A 132 37.15 -24.87 37.69
N PHE A 133 38.10 -24.83 38.63
CA PHE A 133 37.84 -25.01 40.06
C PHE A 133 37.55 -23.69 40.79
N LEU A 134 37.92 -22.56 40.21
CA LEU A 134 37.74 -21.22 40.79
C LEU A 134 36.43 -20.53 40.38
N ALA A 135 35.53 -21.20 39.72
CA ALA A 135 34.19 -20.68 39.44
C ALA A 135 33.22 -21.04 40.57
N PRO A 136 32.49 -20.08 41.16
CA PRO A 136 31.29 -19.58 40.50
C PRO A 136 31.26 -18.06 40.17
N HIS A 137 32.28 -17.34 40.47
CA HIS A 137 32.26 -15.90 40.28
C HIS A 137 33.32 -15.28 39.37
N SER A 138 34.23 -16.13 38.82
CA SER A 138 35.27 -15.70 37.92
C SER A 138 34.97 -16.07 36.47
N LEU A 139 35.55 -15.33 35.55
CA LEU A 139 35.44 -15.50 34.10
C LEU A 139 35.82 -16.89 33.63
N VAL A 140 34.88 -17.80 33.54
CA VAL A 140 35.08 -19.00 32.77
C VAL A 140 35.15 -18.65 31.30
N VAL A 141 36.33 -18.79 30.71
CA VAL A 141 36.45 -18.76 29.23
C VAL A 141 35.55 -19.87 28.71
N SER A 142 34.39 -19.52 28.22
CA SER A 142 33.42 -20.50 27.76
C SER A 142 34.06 -21.33 26.65
N PRO A 143 33.69 -22.61 26.49
CA PRO A 143 34.15 -23.44 25.37
C PRO A 143 33.90 -22.78 24.00
N ARG A 144 33.07 -21.77 23.96
CA ARG A 144 32.80 -20.91 22.81
C ARG A 144 33.93 -19.89 22.55
N PHE A 145 34.47 -19.26 23.57
CA PHE A 145 35.61 -18.32 23.42
C PHE A 145 36.85 -19.04 22.94
N TYR A 146 37.11 -20.24 23.51
CA TYR A 146 38.19 -21.09 23.05
C TYR A 146 38.04 -21.54 21.60
N ARG A 147 36.82 -21.94 21.18
CA ARG A 147 36.55 -22.27 19.76
C ARG A 147 36.68 -21.12 18.82
N LEU A 148 36.34 -19.92 19.25
CA LEU A 148 36.47 -18.69 18.43
C LEU A 148 37.94 -18.29 18.28
N PHE A 149 38.72 -18.48 19.31
CA PHE A 149 40.15 -18.24 19.30
C PHE A 149 40.88 -19.21 18.36
N VAL A 150 40.58 -20.48 18.44
CA VAL A 150 41.08 -21.54 17.55
C VAL A 150 40.60 -21.32 16.10
N ARG A 151 39.40 -20.76 15.90
CA ARG A 151 38.83 -20.47 14.57
C ARG A 151 39.65 -19.47 13.79
N ASN A 152 40.24 -18.49 14.44
CA ASN A 152 41.03 -17.43 13.79
C ASN A 152 42.48 -17.81 13.52
N THR A 153 42.97 -18.95 14.05
CA THR A 153 44.39 -19.35 13.98
C THR A 153 44.72 -20.32 12.85
N GLY A 154 43.79 -20.70 12.01
CA GLY A 154 44.03 -21.63 10.88
C GLY A 154 44.13 -23.12 11.27
N LEU A 155 44.19 -23.46 12.57
CA LEU A 155 44.21 -24.80 13.12
C LEU A 155 42.83 -25.49 12.99
N GLU A 156 41.85 -24.78 12.57
CA GLU A 156 40.43 -25.19 12.54
C GLU A 156 40.13 -26.26 11.49
N LYS A 157 40.91 -26.28 10.37
CA LYS A 157 40.53 -27.13 9.24
C LYS A 157 40.74 -28.61 9.51
N SER A 158 41.87 -28.96 10.11
CA SER A 158 42.19 -30.38 10.46
C SER A 158 41.39 -30.86 11.67
N ALA A 159 41.29 -30.04 12.73
CA ALA A 159 40.50 -30.39 13.92
C ALA A 159 39.00 -30.47 13.60
N ARG A 160 38.52 -29.69 12.68
CA ARG A 160 37.12 -29.70 12.19
C ARG A 160 36.82 -30.94 11.35
N ILE A 161 37.78 -31.36 10.50
CA ILE A 161 37.66 -32.56 9.70
C ILE A 161 37.66 -33.80 10.63
N GLU A 162 38.54 -33.83 11.64
CA GLU A 162 38.63 -34.96 12.60
C GLU A 162 37.41 -35.00 13.55
N ALA A 163 36.94 -33.88 14.05
CA ALA A 163 35.72 -33.79 14.84
C ALA A 163 34.46 -34.14 14.00
N ASN A 164 34.40 -33.74 12.74
CA ASN A 164 33.34 -34.16 11.84
C ASN A 164 33.43 -35.67 11.54
N ASN A 165 34.61 -36.22 11.31
CA ASN A 165 34.79 -37.66 11.06
C ASN A 165 34.43 -38.51 12.27
N ARG A 166 34.74 -38.08 13.49
CA ARG A 166 34.28 -38.76 14.73
C ARG A 166 32.77 -38.64 14.92
N LEU A 167 32.15 -37.49 14.58
CA LEU A 167 30.70 -37.28 14.62
C LEU A 167 29.95 -38.13 13.58
N PHE A 168 30.57 -38.35 12.40
CA PHE A 168 30.00 -39.20 11.34
C PHE A 168 30.04 -40.70 11.68
N LYS A 169 30.97 -41.18 12.54
CA LYS A 169 31.02 -42.58 12.97
C LYS A 169 29.92 -42.96 13.99
N THR A 170 29.29 -42.00 14.67
CA THR A 170 28.14 -42.20 15.57
C THR A 170 26.80 -41.91 14.92
N TYR A 171 26.58 -42.41 13.72
CA TYR A 171 25.55 -42.04 12.75
C TYR A 171 24.08 -42.09 13.24
N LYS A 172 23.72 -43.00 14.13
CA LYS A 172 22.33 -43.12 14.64
C LYS A 172 21.92 -42.02 15.65
N GLY A 173 22.84 -41.55 16.47
CA GLY A 173 22.59 -40.49 17.45
C GLY A 173 22.62 -39.07 16.86
N PHE A 174 23.39 -38.89 15.79
CA PHE A 174 23.60 -37.62 15.13
C PHE A 174 22.33 -37.06 14.45
N ASN A 175 21.60 -37.91 13.74
CA ASN A 175 20.38 -37.49 13.05
C ASN A 175 19.28 -37.04 14.03
N ARG A 176 19.08 -37.71 15.15
CA ARG A 176 18.08 -37.33 16.16
C ARG A 176 18.40 -35.98 16.79
N TYR A 177 19.66 -35.71 17.09
CA TYR A 177 20.09 -34.44 17.67
C TYR A 177 19.91 -33.28 16.69
N GLN A 178 20.23 -33.45 15.40
CA GLN A 178 20.06 -32.41 14.40
C GLN A 178 18.58 -32.15 14.09
N ILE A 179 17.76 -33.18 14.09
CA ILE A 179 16.29 -33.03 13.97
C ILE A 179 15.75 -32.25 15.18
N ALA A 180 16.18 -32.61 16.41
CA ALA A 180 15.78 -31.87 17.61
C ALA A 180 16.20 -30.40 17.57
N LEU A 181 17.41 -30.06 17.07
CA LEU A 181 17.86 -28.71 16.87
C LEU A 181 17.01 -27.96 15.81
N PHE A 182 16.66 -28.65 14.74
CA PHE A 182 15.80 -28.08 13.71
C PHE A 182 14.40 -27.78 14.24
N LEU A 183 13.78 -28.75 14.92
CA LEU A 183 12.45 -28.55 15.51
C LEU A 183 12.47 -27.47 16.59
N ARG A 184 13.51 -27.40 17.43
CA ARG A 184 13.69 -26.29 18.37
C ARG A 184 13.77 -24.94 17.64
N ASN A 185 14.56 -24.86 16.57
CA ASN A 185 14.70 -23.62 15.81
C ASN A 185 13.38 -23.24 15.13
N ALA A 186 12.66 -24.20 14.54
CA ALA A 186 11.33 -23.98 13.97
C ALA A 186 10.32 -23.51 15.03
N PHE A 187 10.36 -24.09 16.24
CA PHE A 187 9.53 -23.66 17.36
C PHE A 187 9.85 -22.21 17.80
N VAL A 188 11.14 -21.85 17.86
CA VAL A 188 11.53 -20.47 18.16
C VAL A 188 11.09 -19.52 17.05
N LEU A 189 11.17 -19.91 15.77
CA LEU A 189 10.63 -19.12 14.66
C LEU A 189 9.11 -18.91 14.83
N LEU A 190 8.38 -19.93 15.25
CA LEU A 190 6.95 -19.82 15.53
C LEU A 190 6.67 -18.83 16.66
N ILE A 191 7.39 -18.89 17.77
CA ILE A 191 7.26 -17.93 18.88
C ILE A 191 7.57 -16.51 18.38
N MET A 192 8.63 -16.33 17.62
CA MET A 192 9.01 -15.04 17.08
C MET A 192 7.97 -14.52 16.06
N ALA A 193 7.35 -15.41 15.27
CA ALA A 193 6.26 -15.05 14.37
C ALA A 193 5.00 -14.61 15.15
N ILE A 194 4.68 -15.28 16.26
CA ILE A 194 3.57 -14.90 17.15
C ILE A 194 3.82 -13.50 17.73
N ILE A 195 5.00 -13.26 18.31
CA ILE A 195 5.35 -11.94 18.87
C ILE A 195 5.30 -10.87 17.79
N THR A 196 5.90 -11.15 16.62
CA THR A 196 5.89 -10.23 15.49
C THR A 196 4.47 -9.94 15.01
N GLY A 197 3.64 -10.97 14.84
CA GLY A 197 2.26 -10.83 14.39
C GLY A 197 1.41 -9.98 15.33
N ILE A 198 1.49 -10.23 16.66
CA ILE A 198 0.77 -9.43 17.66
C ILE A 198 1.21 -7.96 17.60
N VAL A 199 2.51 -7.71 17.53
CA VAL A 199 3.05 -6.35 17.47
C VAL A 199 2.65 -5.66 16.17
N THR A 200 2.75 -6.33 15.03
CA THR A 200 2.44 -5.72 13.73
C THR A 200 0.95 -5.51 13.50
N ILE A 201 0.06 -6.33 14.09
CA ILE A 201 -1.39 -6.05 14.14
C ILE A 201 -1.63 -4.69 14.81
N TYR A 202 -0.97 -4.44 15.95
CA TYR A 202 -1.07 -3.13 16.61
C TYR A 202 -0.46 -1.99 15.79
N LEU A 203 0.72 -2.19 15.19
CA LEU A 203 1.38 -1.17 14.37
C LEU A 203 0.55 -0.78 13.14
N ALA A 204 -0.16 -1.75 12.55
CA ALA A 204 -0.91 -1.55 11.32
C ALA A 204 -2.19 -0.71 11.51
N SER A 205 -2.83 -0.78 12.68
CA SER A 205 -4.19 -0.24 12.88
C SER A 205 -4.51 0.26 14.28
N GLY A 206 -3.59 0.10 15.24
CA GLY A 206 -3.86 0.44 16.64
C GLY A 206 -4.16 1.92 16.91
N ASP A 207 -3.65 2.80 16.09
CA ASP A 207 -3.93 4.25 16.17
C ASP A 207 -5.19 4.63 15.34
N TYR A 208 -5.62 3.80 14.40
CA TYR A 208 -6.88 3.97 13.69
C TYR A 208 -8.07 3.69 14.62
N ASP A 209 -8.18 2.47 15.14
CA ASP A 209 -9.12 2.11 16.19
C ASP A 209 -8.61 0.92 17.01
N LEU A 210 -8.24 1.18 18.27
CA LEU A 210 -7.72 0.14 19.16
C LEU A 210 -8.77 -0.91 19.52
N LYS A 211 -10.06 -0.53 19.64
CA LYS A 211 -11.13 -1.50 20.02
C LYS A 211 -11.36 -2.47 18.88
N LEU A 212 -11.47 -1.97 17.65
CA LEU A 212 -11.57 -2.82 16.45
C LEU A 212 -10.34 -3.71 16.27
N THR A 213 -9.14 -3.15 16.44
CA THR A 213 -7.88 -3.91 16.37
C THR A 213 -7.84 -5.06 17.36
N LEU A 214 -8.34 -4.89 18.56
CA LEU A 214 -8.39 -5.94 19.58
C LEU A 214 -9.40 -7.05 19.25
N LEU A 215 -10.38 -6.81 18.38
CA LEU A 215 -11.32 -7.85 17.92
C LEU A 215 -10.66 -8.97 17.12
N VAL A 216 -9.48 -8.75 16.51
CA VAL A 216 -8.68 -9.82 15.90
C VAL A 216 -8.44 -10.97 16.88
N PHE A 217 -8.25 -10.65 18.17
CA PHE A 217 -7.97 -11.63 19.21
C PHE A 217 -9.24 -12.36 19.73
N SER A 218 -10.42 -11.96 19.29
CA SER A 218 -11.68 -12.67 19.61
C SER A 218 -11.79 -14.04 18.92
N SER A 219 -11.05 -14.24 17.83
CA SER A 219 -11.05 -15.48 17.05
C SER A 219 -9.64 -16.06 16.91
N ALA A 220 -9.42 -17.28 17.39
CA ALA A 220 -8.15 -17.99 17.22
C ALA A 220 -7.80 -18.19 15.73
N ARG A 221 -8.80 -18.27 14.83
CA ARG A 221 -8.58 -18.36 13.38
C ARG A 221 -7.98 -17.08 12.83
N LEU A 222 -8.52 -15.92 13.21
CA LEU A 222 -8.01 -14.62 12.76
C LEU A 222 -6.56 -14.41 13.23
N VAL A 223 -6.28 -14.71 14.49
CA VAL A 223 -4.91 -14.66 15.03
C VAL A 223 -3.98 -15.57 14.21
N LEU A 224 -4.39 -16.81 13.97
CA LEU A 224 -3.60 -17.77 13.19
C LEU A 224 -3.35 -17.28 11.77
N PHE A 225 -4.36 -16.78 11.08
CA PHE A 225 -4.23 -16.31 9.69
C PHE A 225 -3.35 -15.06 9.56
N ASN A 226 -3.23 -14.24 10.59
CA ASN A 226 -2.29 -13.11 10.60
C ASN A 226 -0.85 -13.53 10.93
N ILE A 227 -0.64 -14.59 11.72
CA ILE A 227 0.70 -15.05 12.15
C ILE A 227 1.31 -16.02 11.15
N LEU A 228 0.50 -16.90 10.56
CA LEU A 228 0.97 -17.99 9.72
C LEU A 228 1.81 -17.52 8.51
N PRO A 229 1.45 -16.48 7.77
CA PRO A 229 2.28 -15.97 6.67
C PRO A 229 3.67 -15.52 7.14
N ILE A 230 3.74 -14.85 8.29
CA ILE A 230 5.01 -14.42 8.89
C ILE A 230 5.88 -15.63 9.24
N PHE A 231 5.26 -16.64 9.84
CA PHE A 231 5.96 -17.90 10.17
C PHE A 231 6.46 -18.62 8.92
N VAL A 232 5.64 -18.69 7.85
CA VAL A 232 6.03 -19.31 6.58
C VAL A 232 7.23 -18.58 5.97
N VAL A 233 7.24 -17.27 5.93
CA VAL A 233 8.38 -16.47 5.44
C VAL A 233 9.64 -16.75 6.27
N MET A 234 9.52 -16.77 7.60
CA MET A 234 10.64 -17.10 8.48
C MET A 234 11.15 -18.53 8.24
N LEU A 235 10.24 -19.50 8.10
CA LEU A 235 10.60 -20.91 7.91
C LEU A 235 11.25 -21.13 6.54
N VAL A 236 10.70 -20.55 5.47
CA VAL A 236 11.28 -20.60 4.12
C VAL A 236 12.69 -20.00 4.11
N THR A 237 12.85 -18.82 4.70
CA THR A 237 14.17 -18.16 4.82
C THR A 237 15.14 -19.03 5.61
N TYR A 238 14.69 -19.69 6.69
CA TYR A 238 15.52 -20.62 7.47
C TYR A 238 15.91 -21.85 6.67
N LEU A 239 14.99 -22.44 5.91
CA LEU A 239 15.26 -23.59 5.06
C LEU A 239 16.26 -23.25 3.93
N ILE A 240 16.20 -22.05 3.38
CA ILE A 240 17.14 -21.60 2.32
C ILE A 240 18.53 -21.32 2.91
N PHE A 241 18.61 -20.48 3.93
CA PHE A 241 19.89 -19.94 4.41
C PHE A 241 20.47 -20.66 5.63
N ASN A 242 19.68 -21.49 6.32
CA ASN A 242 20.02 -22.17 7.56
C ASN A 242 20.54 -21.22 8.67
N ARG A 243 20.04 -20.00 8.71
CA ARG A 243 20.39 -18.95 9.69
C ARG A 243 19.13 -18.42 10.34
N VAL A 244 18.92 -18.78 11.61
CA VAL A 244 17.71 -18.40 12.36
C VAL A 244 17.59 -16.88 12.50
N GLN A 245 18.70 -16.18 12.76
CA GLN A 245 18.70 -14.71 12.88
C GLN A 245 18.23 -14.03 11.60
N LEU A 246 18.73 -14.49 10.45
CA LEU A 246 18.34 -13.96 9.15
C LEU A 246 16.84 -14.25 8.88
N ALA A 247 16.38 -15.44 9.23
CA ALA A 247 14.99 -15.83 9.07
C ALA A 247 14.04 -14.93 9.89
N ILE A 248 14.36 -14.70 11.17
CA ILE A 248 13.57 -13.79 12.02
C ILE A 248 13.62 -12.38 11.46
N PHE A 249 14.80 -11.86 11.11
CA PHE A 249 14.96 -10.52 10.59
C PHE A 249 14.15 -10.29 9.30
N VAL A 250 14.23 -11.20 8.33
CA VAL A 250 13.49 -11.09 7.06
C VAL A 250 11.99 -11.14 7.30
N GLY A 251 11.50 -12.09 8.11
CA GLY A 251 10.08 -12.18 8.41
C GLY A 251 9.54 -10.96 9.17
N GLN A 252 10.31 -10.44 10.12
CA GLN A 252 9.95 -9.19 10.83
C GLN A 252 9.96 -7.98 9.90
N ALA A 253 11.01 -7.82 9.09
CA ALA A 253 11.13 -6.68 8.20
C ALA A 253 9.96 -6.61 7.21
N LEU A 254 9.60 -7.73 6.58
CA LEU A 254 8.46 -7.77 5.67
C LEU A 254 7.14 -7.49 6.39
N ALA A 255 6.91 -8.10 7.56
CA ALA A 255 5.69 -7.87 8.32
C ALA A 255 5.56 -6.41 8.79
N ILE A 256 6.67 -5.79 9.25
CA ILE A 256 6.69 -4.38 9.66
C ILE A 256 6.46 -3.46 8.46
N ILE A 257 7.06 -3.72 7.30
CA ILE A 257 6.86 -2.91 6.09
C ILE A 257 5.38 -2.93 5.71
N VAL A 258 4.76 -4.10 5.59
CA VAL A 258 3.33 -4.20 5.23
C VAL A 258 2.45 -3.51 6.28
N ALA A 259 2.75 -3.70 7.59
CA ALA A 259 2.02 -3.04 8.67
C ALA A 259 2.13 -1.51 8.63
N MET A 260 3.33 -0.98 8.36
CA MET A 260 3.54 0.48 8.30
C MET A 260 2.93 1.10 7.06
N VAL A 261 2.95 0.43 5.91
CA VAL A 261 2.24 0.90 4.72
C VAL A 261 0.73 0.94 5.01
N ASN A 262 0.16 -0.12 5.59
CA ASN A 262 -1.25 -0.14 5.98
C ASN A 262 -1.59 0.98 6.98
N TYR A 263 -0.71 1.24 7.97
CA TYR A 263 -0.87 2.35 8.92
C TYR A 263 -1.03 3.69 8.19
N PHE A 264 -0.13 4.01 7.26
CA PHE A 264 -0.18 5.28 6.52
C PHE A 264 -1.37 5.35 5.55
N MET A 265 -1.75 4.25 4.92
CA MET A 265 -2.92 4.20 4.06
C MET A 265 -4.20 4.50 4.86
N LEU A 266 -4.38 3.88 6.03
CA LEU A 266 -5.50 4.16 6.92
C LEU A 266 -5.50 5.61 7.45
N GLN A 267 -4.32 6.21 7.69
CA GLN A 267 -4.22 7.58 8.18
C GLN A 267 -4.57 8.63 7.11
N TYR A 268 -4.15 8.41 5.87
CA TYR A 268 -4.25 9.43 4.82
C TYR A 268 -5.39 9.19 3.84
N ARG A 269 -5.86 7.93 3.70
CA ARG A 269 -6.88 7.59 2.72
C ARG A 269 -8.15 6.98 3.32
N ASP A 270 -8.16 6.72 4.63
CA ASP A 270 -9.21 5.94 5.32
C ASP A 270 -9.50 4.59 4.62
N TYR A 271 -8.51 4.08 3.91
CA TYR A 271 -8.56 2.86 3.11
C TYR A 271 -7.37 1.94 3.44
N PRO A 272 -7.56 0.61 3.50
CA PRO A 272 -6.49 -0.33 3.84
C PRO A 272 -5.49 -0.51 2.70
N PHE A 273 -4.31 -1.07 3.02
CA PHE A 273 -3.31 -1.47 2.04
C PHE A 273 -3.67 -2.80 1.41
N GLU A 274 -3.96 -2.79 0.12
CA GLU A 274 -4.27 -3.98 -0.68
C GLU A 274 -3.10 -4.43 -1.55
N PHE A 275 -3.18 -5.65 -2.07
CA PHE A 275 -2.13 -6.22 -2.93
C PHE A 275 -1.97 -5.41 -4.23
N ALA A 276 -3.05 -4.90 -4.80
CA ALA A 276 -3.08 -4.01 -5.95
C ALA A 276 -2.17 -2.77 -5.78
N ASP A 277 -2.11 -2.23 -4.57
CA ASP A 277 -1.30 -1.05 -4.26
C ASP A 277 0.21 -1.28 -4.42
N ILE A 278 0.69 -2.53 -4.45
CA ILE A 278 2.10 -2.84 -4.73
C ILE A 278 2.51 -2.32 -6.11
N SER A 279 1.60 -2.37 -7.09
CA SER A 279 1.84 -1.84 -8.44
C SER A 279 2.08 -0.31 -8.43
N LEU A 280 1.55 0.38 -7.42
CA LEU A 280 1.66 1.82 -7.21
C LEU A 280 2.87 2.23 -6.34
N ALA A 281 3.70 1.26 -5.90
CA ALA A 281 4.82 1.54 -4.98
C ALA A 281 5.85 2.52 -5.55
N SER A 282 6.07 2.52 -6.88
CA SER A 282 6.94 3.50 -7.56
C SER A 282 6.37 4.91 -7.51
N GLU A 283 5.05 5.03 -7.50
CA GLU A 283 4.30 6.28 -7.47
C GLU A 283 4.30 6.88 -6.05
N ALA A 284 4.14 6.04 -5.03
CA ALA A 284 4.23 6.46 -3.63
C ALA A 284 5.59 7.11 -3.29
N SER A 285 6.68 6.67 -3.94
CA SER A 285 8.01 7.27 -3.80
C SER A 285 8.03 8.74 -4.27
N ASN A 286 7.28 9.06 -5.31
CA ASN A 286 7.23 10.41 -5.90
C ASN A 286 6.32 11.38 -5.10
N MET A 287 5.36 10.84 -4.33
CA MET A 287 4.50 11.62 -3.44
C MET A 287 5.13 11.94 -2.08
N GLY A 288 6.34 11.43 -1.81
CA GLY A 288 7.03 11.53 -0.52
C GLY A 288 7.26 12.95 0.00
N SER A 289 7.17 13.96 -0.84
CA SER A 289 7.29 15.38 -0.44
C SER A 289 5.98 16.01 0.07
N ARG A 290 4.82 15.41 -0.22
CA ARG A 290 3.51 15.98 0.11
C ARG A 290 2.94 15.46 1.44
N TYR A 291 3.40 14.30 1.93
CA TYR A 291 2.91 13.66 3.15
C TYR A 291 4.04 13.40 4.13
N SER A 292 3.77 13.51 5.44
CA SER A 292 4.72 13.16 6.48
C SER A 292 4.65 11.66 6.79
N TYR A 293 5.58 10.87 6.26
CA TYR A 293 5.67 9.43 6.55
C TYR A 293 6.47 9.12 7.83
N ILE A 294 6.35 9.97 8.83
CA ILE A 294 7.02 9.77 10.13
C ILE A 294 6.01 9.18 11.11
N PRO A 295 6.14 7.90 11.49
CA PRO A 295 5.23 7.30 12.45
C PRO A 295 5.45 7.87 13.85
N PRO A 296 4.47 7.72 14.77
CA PRO A 296 4.59 8.12 16.16
C PRO A 296 5.85 7.55 16.83
N VAL A 297 6.48 8.34 17.71
CA VAL A 297 7.75 7.96 18.38
C VAL A 297 7.65 6.61 19.09
N LYS A 298 6.49 6.26 19.66
CA LYS A 298 6.22 4.96 20.29
C LYS A 298 6.49 3.78 19.34
N TYR A 299 6.24 3.93 18.03
CA TYR A 299 6.46 2.87 17.04
C TYR A 299 7.95 2.56 16.84
N PHE A 300 8.82 3.59 16.89
CA PHE A 300 10.27 3.37 16.85
C PHE A 300 10.77 2.57 18.06
N PHE A 301 10.21 2.80 19.26
CA PHE A 301 10.55 2.01 20.44
C PHE A 301 10.07 0.55 20.33
N ILE A 302 8.87 0.33 19.81
CA ILE A 302 8.31 -1.01 19.61
C ILE A 302 9.14 -1.79 18.59
N ILE A 303 9.42 -1.21 17.43
CA ILE A 303 10.26 -1.83 16.37
C ILE A 303 11.68 -2.07 16.88
N GLY A 304 12.28 -1.10 17.58
CA GLY A 304 13.58 -1.24 18.21
C GLY A 304 13.64 -2.39 19.22
N SER A 305 12.60 -2.57 20.01
CA SER A 305 12.49 -3.68 20.97
C SER A 305 12.42 -5.04 20.27
N LEU A 306 11.69 -5.17 19.17
CA LEU A 306 11.67 -6.38 18.34
C LEU A 306 13.05 -6.71 17.77
N LEU A 307 13.77 -5.71 17.28
CA LEU A 307 15.13 -5.89 16.73
C LEU A 307 16.11 -6.33 17.83
N ILE A 308 16.04 -5.74 19.02
CA ILE A 308 16.85 -6.14 20.17
C ILE A 308 16.53 -7.59 20.56
N LEU A 309 15.26 -7.96 20.63
CA LEU A 309 14.84 -9.34 20.91
C LEU A 309 15.40 -10.32 19.87
N THR A 310 15.36 -9.96 18.59
CA THR A 310 15.95 -10.78 17.50
C THR A 310 17.44 -10.99 17.68
N ILE A 311 18.16 -9.94 18.04
CA ILE A 311 19.61 -10.05 18.32
C ILE A 311 19.85 -10.98 19.52
N ILE A 312 19.11 -10.78 20.62
CA ILE A 312 19.23 -11.60 21.82
C ILE A 312 18.95 -13.08 21.50
N VAL A 313 17.82 -13.38 20.89
CA VAL A 313 17.43 -14.75 20.50
C VAL A 313 18.49 -15.35 19.58
N GLY A 314 18.97 -14.60 18.61
CA GLY A 314 19.99 -15.03 17.66
C GLY A 314 21.32 -15.41 18.30
N LEU A 315 21.70 -14.79 19.41
CA LEU A 315 22.95 -15.10 20.11
C LEU A 315 22.93 -16.52 20.72
N PHE A 316 21.77 -17.05 21.06
CA PHE A 316 21.62 -18.34 21.74
C PHE A 316 21.32 -19.52 20.81
N LEU A 317 20.98 -19.25 19.54
CA LEU A 317 20.58 -20.30 18.61
C LEU A 317 21.73 -20.81 17.74
N LYS A 318 21.83 -22.13 17.65
CA LYS A 318 22.77 -22.82 16.77
C LYS A 318 22.05 -23.28 15.51
N PRO A 319 22.65 -23.15 14.30
CA PRO A 319 22.09 -23.73 13.09
C PRO A 319 22.04 -25.26 13.21
N ALA A 320 21.00 -25.87 12.65
CA ALA A 320 20.94 -27.34 12.52
C ALA A 320 21.74 -27.77 11.28
N MET A 321 22.55 -28.81 11.40
CA MET A 321 23.33 -29.36 10.28
C MET A 321 22.49 -30.39 9.49
N ILE A 322 21.46 -29.92 8.81
CA ILE A 322 20.60 -30.76 7.97
C ILE A 322 21.13 -30.75 6.52
N ARG A 323 21.09 -31.94 5.89
CA ARG A 323 21.50 -32.09 4.48
C ARG A 323 20.68 -31.22 3.58
N TRP A 324 21.29 -30.66 2.53
CA TRP A 324 20.62 -29.78 1.57
C TRP A 324 19.38 -30.44 0.93
N ASN A 325 19.48 -31.72 0.55
CA ASN A 325 18.34 -32.46 -0.03
C ASN A 325 17.13 -32.52 0.92
N THR A 326 17.36 -32.74 2.22
CA THR A 326 16.27 -32.75 3.22
C THR A 326 15.64 -31.35 3.36
N ARG A 327 16.44 -30.30 3.26
CA ARG A 327 15.96 -28.92 3.30
C ARG A 327 15.14 -28.57 2.07
N ILE A 328 15.54 -29.05 0.88
CA ILE A 328 14.77 -28.88 -0.37
C ILE A 328 13.41 -29.60 -0.23
N ILE A 329 13.40 -30.85 0.24
CA ILE A 329 12.14 -31.58 0.44
C ILE A 329 11.24 -30.81 1.41
N ALA A 330 11.78 -30.36 2.55
CA ALA A 330 11.02 -29.58 3.52
C ALA A 330 10.52 -28.26 2.89
N LEU A 331 11.32 -27.58 2.08
CA LEU A 331 10.92 -26.36 1.37
C LEU A 331 9.76 -26.64 0.42
N VAL A 332 9.84 -27.70 -0.38
CA VAL A 332 8.75 -28.11 -1.29
C VAL A 332 7.46 -28.40 -0.50
N LEU A 333 7.55 -29.14 0.59
CA LEU A 333 6.40 -29.42 1.45
C LEU A 333 5.78 -28.15 2.05
N VAL A 334 6.62 -27.22 2.50
CA VAL A 334 6.14 -25.91 3.00
C VAL A 334 5.47 -25.12 1.89
N MET A 335 6.04 -25.08 0.68
CA MET A 335 5.46 -24.36 -0.45
C MET A 335 4.12 -24.96 -0.89
N VAL A 336 4.02 -26.29 -1.00
CA VAL A 336 2.76 -26.99 -1.34
C VAL A 336 1.71 -26.77 -0.24
N GLY A 337 2.11 -26.91 1.03
CA GLY A 337 1.22 -26.62 2.16
C GLY A 337 0.73 -25.18 2.18
N SER A 338 1.62 -24.21 1.89
CA SER A 338 1.27 -22.79 1.82
C SER A 338 0.32 -22.50 0.66
N ALA A 339 0.55 -23.09 -0.52
CA ALA A 339 -0.36 -22.96 -1.66
C ALA A 339 -1.75 -23.53 -1.36
N PHE A 340 -1.81 -24.69 -0.71
CA PHE A 340 -3.07 -25.27 -0.25
C PHE A 340 -3.80 -24.35 0.76
N MET A 341 -3.05 -23.83 1.75
CA MET A 341 -3.61 -22.93 2.76
C MET A 341 -4.09 -21.61 2.12
N LEU A 342 -3.31 -21.04 1.20
CA LEU A 342 -3.68 -19.85 0.45
C LEU A 342 -5.02 -20.07 -0.26
N HIS A 343 -5.12 -21.13 -1.06
CA HIS A 343 -6.34 -21.43 -1.82
C HIS A 343 -7.54 -21.75 -0.92
N ARG A 344 -7.34 -22.53 0.17
CA ARG A 344 -8.44 -23.07 0.99
C ARG A 344 -8.95 -22.09 2.05
N TYR A 345 -8.13 -21.11 2.49
CA TYR A 345 -8.46 -20.28 3.65
C TYR A 345 -8.29 -18.78 3.43
N TYR A 346 -7.46 -18.34 2.49
CA TYR A 346 -7.23 -16.92 2.25
C TYR A 346 -8.02 -16.39 1.05
N LEU A 347 -8.19 -17.18 0.00
CA LEU A 347 -8.88 -16.74 -1.22
C LEU A 347 -10.36 -17.13 -1.26
N VAL A 348 -10.98 -17.43 -0.10
CA VAL A 348 -12.38 -17.85 0.01
C VAL A 348 -13.26 -16.73 0.56
N ASP A 349 -14.56 -16.83 0.29
CA ASP A 349 -15.56 -15.82 0.68
C ASP A 349 -15.88 -15.84 2.19
N ASP A 350 -15.45 -16.86 2.93
CA ASP A 350 -15.53 -16.90 4.40
C ASP A 350 -14.87 -15.69 5.09
N TYR A 351 -14.01 -14.96 4.38
CA TYR A 351 -13.38 -13.72 4.85
C TYR A 351 -14.40 -12.73 5.41
N TYR A 352 -15.57 -12.60 4.75
CA TYR A 352 -16.61 -11.67 5.14
C TYR A 352 -17.43 -12.10 6.36
N THR A 353 -17.33 -13.36 6.76
CA THR A 353 -18.12 -13.95 7.87
C THR A 353 -17.33 -14.32 9.10
N LEU A 354 -15.98 -14.31 9.01
CA LEU A 354 -15.09 -14.79 10.09
C LEU A 354 -15.06 -13.88 11.31
N ALA A 355 -15.25 -12.60 11.14
CA ALA A 355 -15.42 -11.66 12.24
C ALA A 355 -16.93 -11.42 12.44
N ASN A 356 -17.38 -11.39 13.68
CA ASN A 356 -18.73 -10.90 14.04
C ASN A 356 -18.83 -9.40 13.76
N ASN A 357 -18.57 -9.00 12.54
CA ASN A 357 -18.60 -7.62 12.09
C ASN A 357 -19.94 -7.31 11.44
N ASP A 358 -20.32 -6.06 11.58
CA ASP A 358 -21.33 -5.48 10.74
C ASP A 358 -20.90 -5.68 9.27
N PRO A 359 -21.56 -6.53 8.48
CA PRO A 359 -21.20 -6.71 7.07
C PRO A 359 -21.38 -5.42 6.26
N TRP A 360 -21.93 -4.39 6.87
CA TRP A 360 -22.23 -3.06 6.34
C TRP A 360 -21.21 -2.00 6.76
N GLY A 361 -20.24 -2.35 7.65
CA GLY A 361 -19.20 -1.43 8.11
C GLY A 361 -18.20 -1.06 7.00
N PRO A 362 -17.42 0.04 7.17
CA PRO A 362 -16.37 0.45 6.24
C PRO A 362 -15.37 -0.68 5.95
N ASP A 363 -14.79 -0.71 4.75
CA ASP A 363 -13.77 -1.73 4.40
C ASP A 363 -12.55 -1.63 5.29
N ALA A 364 -12.16 -0.42 5.67
CA ALA A 364 -11.11 -0.19 6.65
C ALA A 364 -11.39 -0.91 7.97
N ASP A 365 -12.60 -0.81 8.51
CA ASP A 365 -12.98 -1.47 9.77
C ASP A 365 -12.90 -3.01 9.65
N ARG A 366 -13.36 -3.54 8.54
CA ARG A 366 -13.29 -4.99 8.25
C ARG A 366 -11.84 -5.47 8.16
N TYR A 367 -11.01 -4.70 7.48
CA TYR A 367 -9.59 -4.97 7.35
C TYR A 367 -8.90 -4.99 8.73
N VAL A 368 -9.24 -4.03 9.58
CA VAL A 368 -8.72 -3.93 10.94
C VAL A 368 -9.16 -5.10 11.79
N VAL A 369 -10.45 -5.48 11.76
CA VAL A 369 -10.99 -6.58 12.58
C VAL A 369 -10.53 -7.96 12.12
N ASN A 370 -10.34 -8.16 10.82
CA ASN A 370 -9.77 -9.41 10.30
C ASN A 370 -8.23 -9.47 10.47
N GLY A 371 -7.61 -8.32 10.70
CA GLY A 371 -6.16 -8.15 10.81
C GLY A 371 -5.50 -7.94 9.44
N TYR A 372 -4.54 -7.04 9.41
CA TYR A 372 -3.93 -6.50 8.20
C TYR A 372 -3.29 -7.57 7.29
N MET A 373 -2.59 -8.57 7.87
CA MET A 373 -1.87 -9.57 7.07
C MET A 373 -2.82 -10.57 6.40
N PHE A 374 -3.87 -10.99 7.10
CA PHE A 374 -4.90 -11.85 6.52
C PHE A 374 -5.64 -11.12 5.40
N SER A 375 -6.05 -9.89 5.66
CA SER A 375 -6.76 -9.05 4.70
C SER A 375 -5.92 -8.71 3.47
N PHE A 376 -4.64 -8.33 3.66
CA PHE A 376 -3.70 -8.07 2.58
C PHE A 376 -3.51 -9.29 1.65
N ILE A 377 -3.40 -10.50 2.22
CA ILE A 377 -3.29 -11.71 1.39
C ILE A 377 -4.62 -12.04 0.73
N HIS A 378 -5.75 -11.78 1.40
CA HIS A 378 -7.07 -11.97 0.81
C HIS A 378 -7.27 -11.06 -0.41
N SER A 379 -6.81 -9.82 -0.37
CA SER A 379 -6.94 -8.86 -1.47
C SER A 379 -6.22 -9.29 -2.76
N VAL A 380 -5.27 -10.26 -2.71
CA VAL A 380 -4.69 -10.90 -3.90
C VAL A 380 -5.77 -11.47 -4.84
N LYS A 381 -6.92 -11.89 -4.27
CA LYS A 381 -8.07 -12.35 -5.07
C LYS A 381 -8.59 -11.26 -6.01
N ASN A 382 -8.57 -10.01 -5.57
CA ASN A 382 -9.06 -8.87 -6.34
C ASN A 382 -8.15 -8.54 -7.54
N ASP A 383 -6.85 -8.87 -7.43
CA ASP A 383 -5.86 -8.61 -8.49
C ASP A 383 -5.78 -9.69 -9.57
N TRP A 384 -6.26 -10.86 -9.26
CA TRP A 384 -6.30 -11.94 -10.23
C TRP A 384 -7.64 -11.91 -10.95
N LEU A 385 -7.60 -11.78 -12.27
CA LEU A 385 -8.78 -11.94 -13.11
C LEU A 385 -9.26 -13.40 -12.99
N LEU A 386 -9.92 -13.71 -11.87
CA LEU A 386 -10.51 -15.02 -11.62
C LEU A 386 -11.89 -15.08 -12.25
N PRO A 387 -12.26 -16.22 -12.84
CA PRO A 387 -13.62 -16.39 -13.33
C PRO A 387 -14.62 -16.32 -12.18
N PRO A 388 -15.78 -15.69 -12.37
CA PRO A 388 -16.86 -15.74 -11.39
C PRO A 388 -17.29 -17.17 -11.13
N GLU A 389 -17.93 -17.41 -9.99
CA GLU A 389 -18.39 -18.75 -9.63
C GLU A 389 -19.32 -19.34 -10.71
N ASN A 390 -19.05 -20.58 -11.11
CA ASN A 390 -19.77 -21.26 -12.18
C ASN A 390 -19.79 -20.47 -13.52
N TYR A 391 -18.66 -19.85 -13.86
CA TYR A 391 -18.49 -19.11 -15.13
C TYR A 391 -18.84 -19.94 -16.35
N ASP A 392 -19.67 -19.37 -17.24
CA ASP A 392 -20.04 -19.97 -18.51
C ASP A 392 -19.73 -19.02 -19.69
N ALA A 393 -18.62 -19.28 -20.36
CA ALA A 393 -18.17 -18.50 -21.53
C ALA A 393 -19.16 -18.56 -22.70
N ALA A 394 -19.89 -19.69 -22.88
CA ALA A 394 -20.86 -19.83 -23.97
C ALA A 394 -22.10 -18.96 -23.67
N SER A 395 -22.56 -18.95 -22.42
CA SER A 395 -23.64 -18.07 -21.96
C SER A 395 -23.27 -16.60 -22.10
N ALA A 396 -22.04 -16.20 -21.68
CA ALA A 396 -21.56 -14.84 -21.82
C ALA A 396 -21.50 -14.39 -23.29
N LYS A 397 -20.96 -15.23 -24.16
CA LYS A 397 -20.92 -14.96 -25.61
C LYS A 397 -22.34 -14.86 -26.19
N SER A 398 -23.25 -15.74 -25.83
CA SER A 398 -24.65 -15.73 -26.26
C SER A 398 -25.35 -14.42 -25.83
N ALA A 399 -25.07 -13.96 -24.59
CA ALA A 399 -25.62 -12.69 -24.10
C ALA A 399 -25.18 -11.47 -24.91
N LEU A 400 -23.96 -11.49 -25.44
CA LEU A 400 -23.45 -10.43 -26.33
C LEU A 400 -24.01 -10.56 -27.76
N THR A 401 -24.03 -11.77 -28.31
CA THR A 401 -24.42 -12.01 -29.71
C THR A 401 -25.92 -11.92 -29.99
N GLN A 402 -26.76 -11.83 -28.94
CA GLN A 402 -28.18 -11.49 -29.12
C GLN A 402 -28.39 -10.06 -29.63
N TYR A 403 -27.40 -9.17 -29.47
CA TYR A 403 -27.42 -7.81 -29.96
C TYR A 403 -26.54 -7.67 -31.21
N GLN A 404 -26.85 -6.66 -32.03
CA GLN A 404 -26.06 -6.32 -33.20
C GLN A 404 -25.23 -5.07 -32.94
N TYR A 405 -23.96 -5.08 -33.32
CA TYR A 405 -23.14 -3.89 -33.33
C TYR A 405 -23.71 -2.84 -34.28
N GLN A 406 -23.91 -1.63 -33.78
CA GLN A 406 -24.42 -0.51 -34.55
C GLN A 406 -23.46 0.66 -34.54
N ASN A 407 -23.22 1.21 -35.74
CA ASN A 407 -22.49 2.45 -35.90
C ASN A 407 -23.36 3.65 -35.53
N ILE A 408 -22.72 4.73 -35.11
CA ILE A 408 -23.38 6.02 -34.94
C ILE A 408 -23.79 6.57 -36.29
N PRO A 409 -25.08 6.81 -36.56
CA PRO A 409 -25.54 7.43 -37.81
C PRO A 409 -24.89 8.80 -38.03
N ALA A 410 -24.47 9.10 -39.26
CA ALA A 410 -23.77 10.34 -39.56
C ALA A 410 -24.58 11.60 -39.18
N ASN A 411 -25.89 11.55 -39.34
CA ASN A 411 -26.83 12.63 -39.02
C ASN A 411 -27.21 12.72 -37.55
N LYS A 412 -26.70 11.83 -36.70
CA LYS A 412 -26.92 11.80 -35.23
C LYS A 412 -25.63 11.96 -34.44
N ARG A 413 -24.56 12.41 -35.07
CA ARG A 413 -23.28 12.57 -34.38
C ARG A 413 -23.26 13.83 -33.55
N VAL A 414 -22.94 13.70 -32.27
CA VAL A 414 -22.73 14.80 -31.33
C VAL A 414 -21.32 14.71 -30.75
N ASN A 415 -20.72 15.83 -30.37
CA ASN A 415 -19.53 15.81 -29.52
C ASN A 415 -19.95 15.36 -28.12
N VAL A 416 -19.15 14.49 -27.50
CA VAL A 416 -19.39 13.98 -26.16
C VAL A 416 -18.25 14.42 -25.24
N ILE A 417 -18.57 15.20 -24.24
CA ILE A 417 -17.66 15.71 -23.22
C ILE A 417 -18.06 15.09 -21.90
N THR A 418 -17.13 14.42 -21.28
CA THR A 418 -17.30 13.84 -19.96
C THR A 418 -16.26 14.42 -19.01
N ILE A 419 -16.70 14.86 -17.82
CA ILE A 419 -15.85 15.50 -16.81
C ILE A 419 -16.07 14.80 -15.46
N GLN A 420 -15.02 14.24 -14.92
CA GLN A 420 -14.97 13.75 -13.57
C GLN A 420 -14.36 14.84 -12.68
N LEU A 421 -15.17 15.31 -11.73
CA LEU A 421 -14.81 16.40 -10.82
C LEU A 421 -14.20 15.80 -9.54
N GLU A 422 -12.98 16.18 -9.23
CA GLU A 422 -12.27 15.72 -8.05
C GLU A 422 -13.03 16.08 -6.76
N ALA A 423 -13.37 15.06 -5.98
CA ALA A 423 -14.01 15.16 -4.68
C ALA A 423 -15.29 16.04 -4.63
N PHE A 424 -16.02 16.17 -5.75
CA PHE A 424 -17.17 17.06 -5.84
C PHE A 424 -18.41 16.43 -5.19
N GLN A 425 -18.91 17.10 -4.15
CA GLN A 425 -20.16 16.72 -3.46
C GLN A 425 -21.00 17.97 -3.18
N ASP A 426 -22.29 17.85 -3.39
CA ASP A 426 -23.25 18.90 -3.01
C ASP A 426 -23.65 18.75 -1.54
N PHE A 427 -23.04 19.53 -0.66
CA PHE A 427 -23.35 19.56 0.76
C PHE A 427 -24.64 20.35 1.06
N SER A 428 -25.16 21.13 0.13
CA SER A 428 -26.43 21.82 0.33
C SER A 428 -27.64 20.88 0.39
N LYS A 429 -27.46 19.61 -0.03
CA LYS A 429 -28.49 18.56 0.10
C LYS A 429 -28.81 18.17 1.56
N TRP A 430 -27.94 18.52 2.49
CA TRP A 430 -28.17 18.27 3.92
C TRP A 430 -28.75 19.52 4.59
N ASP A 431 -30.07 19.53 4.77
CA ASP A 431 -30.87 20.67 5.28
C ASP A 431 -30.36 21.25 6.61
N GLN A 432 -29.65 20.46 7.44
CA GLN A 432 -29.08 20.93 8.68
C GLN A 432 -27.85 21.84 8.49
N LEU A 433 -27.28 21.89 7.29
CA LEU A 433 -26.15 22.74 6.94
C LEU A 433 -26.66 24.04 6.35
N ASP A 434 -26.16 25.13 6.91
CA ASP A 434 -26.52 26.49 6.46
C ASP A 434 -25.42 27.03 5.52
N ILE A 435 -25.25 26.34 4.40
CA ILE A 435 -24.21 26.67 3.41
C ILE A 435 -24.65 27.87 2.59
N ASP A 436 -23.73 28.83 2.38
CA ASP A 436 -24.00 29.96 1.51
C ASP A 436 -24.43 29.49 0.11
N PRO A 437 -25.63 29.90 -0.37
CA PRO A 437 -26.14 29.46 -1.67
C PRO A 437 -25.21 29.74 -2.85
N SER A 438 -24.31 30.72 -2.75
CA SER A 438 -23.34 31.05 -3.80
C SER A 438 -22.35 29.92 -4.09
N VAL A 439 -22.14 28.98 -3.12
CA VAL A 439 -21.21 27.86 -3.30
C VAL A 439 -21.63 26.97 -4.47
N TYR A 440 -22.90 26.68 -4.57
CA TYR A 440 -23.45 25.76 -5.57
C TYR A 440 -24.30 26.45 -6.65
N ALA A 441 -24.35 27.78 -6.69
CA ALA A 441 -25.23 28.53 -7.60
C ALA A 441 -25.04 28.14 -9.06
N GLY A 442 -23.80 28.10 -9.54
CA GLY A 442 -23.47 27.72 -10.92
C GLY A 442 -23.83 26.26 -11.21
N PHE A 443 -23.44 25.34 -10.31
CA PHE A 443 -23.77 23.92 -10.42
C PHE A 443 -25.30 23.71 -10.47
N HIS A 444 -26.05 24.30 -9.55
CA HIS A 444 -27.52 24.16 -9.50
C HIS A 444 -28.21 24.76 -10.74
N GLN A 445 -27.65 25.84 -11.30
CA GLN A 445 -28.17 26.39 -12.55
C GLN A 445 -28.00 25.36 -13.68
N VAL A 446 -26.78 24.81 -13.88
CA VAL A 446 -26.57 23.81 -14.93
C VAL A 446 -27.43 22.56 -14.68
N ALA A 447 -27.56 22.11 -13.44
CA ALA A 447 -28.40 20.99 -13.05
C ALA A 447 -29.89 21.23 -13.37
N SER A 448 -30.40 22.46 -13.19
CA SER A 448 -31.78 22.82 -13.51
C SER A 448 -32.09 22.86 -15.01
N GLU A 449 -31.08 23.07 -15.84
CA GLU A 449 -31.16 23.09 -17.30
C GLU A 449 -30.91 21.73 -17.94
N GLY A 450 -30.49 20.75 -17.16
CA GLY A 450 -30.14 19.38 -17.56
C GLY A 450 -30.93 18.29 -16.86
N MET A 451 -30.40 17.09 -16.90
CA MET A 451 -30.82 15.96 -16.09
C MET A 451 -29.81 15.75 -14.95
N ALA A 452 -30.25 15.90 -13.72
CA ALA A 452 -29.43 15.74 -12.53
C ALA A 452 -29.85 14.53 -11.69
N GLY A 453 -28.87 13.81 -11.17
CA GLY A 453 -29.10 12.62 -10.33
C GLY A 453 -27.88 12.32 -9.48
N GLU A 454 -27.83 11.09 -8.94
CA GLU A 454 -26.72 10.65 -8.10
C GLU A 454 -26.02 9.41 -8.68
N LEU A 455 -24.69 9.39 -8.65
CA LEU A 455 -23.89 8.20 -8.87
C LEU A 455 -23.58 7.52 -7.54
N THR A 456 -23.90 6.25 -7.42
CA THR A 456 -23.38 5.43 -6.32
C THR A 456 -21.99 4.92 -6.71
N THR A 457 -20.97 5.58 -6.20
CA THR A 457 -19.57 5.18 -6.37
C THR A 457 -19.23 3.99 -5.44
N THR A 458 -18.01 3.50 -5.48
CA THR A 458 -17.56 2.39 -4.62
C THR A 458 -16.40 2.80 -3.72
N ILE A 459 -16.09 4.10 -3.68
CA ILE A 459 -14.93 4.66 -3.00
C ILE A 459 -15.32 5.92 -2.20
N PHE A 460 -14.46 6.29 -1.23
CA PHE A 460 -14.61 7.46 -0.39
C PHE A 460 -13.24 8.08 -0.10
N GLY A 461 -13.11 9.39 -0.22
CA GLY A 461 -11.92 10.13 0.17
C GLY A 461 -10.66 9.85 -0.66
N GLY A 462 -10.81 9.26 -1.84
CA GLY A 462 -9.71 8.94 -2.76
C GLY A 462 -10.02 7.72 -3.62
N GLY A 463 -9.10 7.37 -4.53
CA GLY A 463 -9.31 6.26 -5.46
C GLY A 463 -10.00 6.68 -6.76
N THR A 464 -9.86 7.94 -7.16
CA THR A 464 -10.45 8.61 -8.35
C THR A 464 -10.57 7.72 -9.59
N VAL A 465 -9.56 6.88 -9.84
CA VAL A 465 -9.53 5.97 -11.01
C VAL A 465 -10.55 4.85 -10.98
N ASP A 466 -11.14 4.54 -9.82
CA ASP A 466 -12.20 3.53 -9.73
C ASP A 466 -13.43 4.01 -10.50
N THR A 467 -13.92 5.20 -10.19
CA THR A 467 -15.05 5.83 -10.89
C THR A 467 -14.72 6.08 -12.36
N GLU A 468 -13.54 6.64 -12.66
CA GLU A 468 -13.05 6.91 -14.02
C GLU A 468 -13.09 5.66 -14.92
N ARG A 469 -12.51 4.57 -14.46
CA ARG A 469 -12.39 3.35 -15.24
C ARG A 469 -13.75 2.65 -15.43
N LYS A 470 -14.61 2.69 -14.42
CA LYS A 470 -15.99 2.17 -14.55
C LYS A 470 -16.77 2.90 -15.63
N VAL A 471 -16.67 4.23 -15.70
CA VAL A 471 -17.30 5.01 -16.78
C VAL A 471 -16.75 4.63 -18.15
N LEU A 472 -15.42 4.51 -18.28
CA LEU A 472 -14.77 4.27 -19.57
C LEU A 472 -14.88 2.83 -20.08
N THR A 473 -15.07 1.86 -19.20
CA THR A 473 -15.13 0.44 -19.57
C THR A 473 -16.52 -0.16 -19.47
N GLY A 474 -17.40 0.38 -18.62
CA GLY A 474 -18.67 -0.24 -18.28
C GLY A 474 -18.55 -1.45 -17.35
N PHE A 475 -17.38 -1.72 -16.76
CA PHE A 475 -17.19 -2.81 -15.81
C PHE A 475 -17.59 -2.38 -14.40
N ALA A 476 -18.27 -3.26 -13.66
CA ALA A 476 -18.67 -2.97 -12.28
C ALA A 476 -17.50 -3.11 -11.30
N ASP A 477 -16.58 -4.03 -11.56
CA ASP A 477 -15.39 -4.22 -10.77
C ASP A 477 -14.12 -3.79 -11.53
N LEU A 478 -13.10 -3.35 -10.79
CA LEU A 478 -11.80 -3.00 -11.37
C LEU A 478 -10.84 -4.18 -11.21
N SER A 479 -10.61 -4.87 -12.33
CA SER A 479 -9.43 -5.72 -12.45
C SER A 479 -8.25 -4.87 -12.91
N PRO A 480 -6.99 -5.21 -12.57
CA PRO A 480 -5.82 -4.48 -13.04
C PRO A 480 -5.78 -4.43 -14.56
N ILE A 481 -5.59 -3.24 -15.12
CA ILE A 481 -5.43 -3.03 -16.56
C ILE A 481 -3.95 -3.11 -16.89
N ASN A 482 -3.49 -4.29 -17.28
CA ASN A 482 -2.07 -4.58 -17.59
C ASN A 482 -1.75 -4.60 -19.09
N GLY A 483 -2.74 -4.28 -19.95
CA GLY A 483 -2.63 -4.31 -21.41
C GLY A 483 -3.88 -3.74 -22.05
N MET A 484 -3.97 -3.85 -23.39
CA MET A 484 -5.13 -3.42 -24.15
C MET A 484 -6.39 -4.07 -23.59
N THR A 485 -7.40 -3.25 -23.29
CA THR A 485 -8.67 -3.70 -22.69
C THR A 485 -9.86 -3.15 -23.46
N ASN A 486 -11.01 -3.82 -23.37
CA ASN A 486 -12.25 -3.33 -23.98
C ASN A 486 -12.71 -2.07 -23.24
N SER A 487 -13.04 -1.03 -24.02
CA SER A 487 -13.53 0.25 -23.51
C SER A 487 -14.45 0.92 -24.52
N PHE A 488 -15.22 1.90 -24.07
CA PHE A 488 -16.01 2.75 -24.93
C PHE A 488 -15.16 3.71 -25.78
N VAL A 489 -13.94 4.01 -25.36
CA VAL A 489 -12.98 4.82 -26.12
C VAL A 489 -12.65 4.13 -27.45
N HIS A 490 -12.46 2.81 -27.46
CA HIS A 490 -12.25 2.04 -28.69
C HIS A 490 -13.47 2.11 -29.62
N TYR A 491 -14.68 2.04 -29.06
CA TYR A 491 -15.89 2.23 -29.85
C TYR A 491 -15.93 3.61 -30.53
N PHE A 492 -15.65 4.70 -29.81
CA PHE A 492 -15.58 6.04 -30.38
C PHE A 492 -14.49 6.17 -31.46
N ASN A 493 -13.34 5.50 -31.30
CA ASN A 493 -12.30 5.42 -32.33
C ASN A 493 -12.80 4.71 -33.60
N GLU A 494 -13.54 3.61 -33.46
CA GLU A 494 -14.18 2.90 -34.59
C GLU A 494 -15.19 3.80 -35.31
N GLN A 495 -15.88 4.68 -34.56
CA GLN A 495 -16.80 5.66 -35.12
C GLN A 495 -16.10 6.91 -35.68
N LYS A 496 -14.77 6.96 -35.75
CA LYS A 496 -13.95 8.06 -36.30
C LYS A 496 -13.98 9.34 -35.47
N TYR A 497 -14.29 9.28 -34.19
CA TYR A 497 -14.12 10.38 -33.27
C TYR A 497 -12.63 10.62 -33.01
N VAL A 498 -12.29 11.89 -32.69
CA VAL A 498 -11.02 12.22 -32.05
C VAL A 498 -11.20 12.02 -30.55
N THR A 499 -10.41 11.12 -29.95
CA THR A 499 -10.51 10.80 -28.54
C THR A 499 -9.35 11.41 -27.75
N ARG A 500 -9.67 12.14 -26.67
CA ARG A 500 -8.68 12.75 -25.77
C ARG A 500 -8.98 12.47 -24.31
N PHE A 501 -7.91 12.26 -23.57
CA PHE A 501 -7.93 12.29 -22.11
C PHE A 501 -7.21 13.54 -21.62
N MET A 502 -7.78 14.25 -20.63
CA MET A 502 -7.24 15.47 -20.06
C MET A 502 -7.21 15.35 -18.52
N HIS A 503 -6.03 15.54 -17.95
CA HIS A 503 -5.85 15.54 -16.49
C HIS A 503 -4.66 16.41 -16.11
N PRO A 504 -4.84 17.50 -15.34
CA PRO A 504 -3.76 18.41 -14.96
C PRO A 504 -2.85 17.85 -13.85
N GLY A 505 -3.00 16.60 -13.49
CA GLY A 505 -2.10 15.84 -12.62
C GLY A 505 -1.00 15.10 -13.40
N ASP A 506 -0.13 14.42 -12.64
CA ASP A 506 1.02 13.71 -13.17
C ASP A 506 0.60 12.44 -13.96
N ALA A 507 1.19 12.25 -15.13
CA ALA A 507 0.88 11.12 -16.02
C ALA A 507 1.21 9.75 -15.40
N TRP A 508 2.21 9.69 -14.52
CA TRP A 508 2.62 8.48 -13.83
C TRP A 508 1.63 8.08 -12.72
N PHE A 509 0.85 9.04 -12.18
CA PHE A 509 -0.07 8.77 -11.08
C PHE A 509 -1.20 7.84 -11.52
N TYR A 510 -1.41 6.75 -10.78
CA TYR A 510 -2.28 5.63 -11.15
C TYR A 510 -1.91 4.95 -12.49
N ASN A 511 -0.66 5.12 -12.95
CA ASN A 511 -0.18 4.58 -14.24
C ASN A 511 -1.02 5.04 -15.45
N ARG A 512 -1.64 6.24 -15.37
CA ARG A 512 -2.54 6.77 -16.42
C ARG A 512 -1.87 6.79 -17.80
N GLN A 513 -0.60 7.18 -17.89
CA GLN A 513 0.15 7.19 -19.16
C GLN A 513 0.09 5.88 -19.95
N ASN A 514 0.01 4.74 -19.27
CA ASN A 514 -0.12 3.44 -19.91
C ASN A 514 -1.58 3.01 -20.03
N ILE A 515 -2.37 3.18 -18.98
CA ILE A 515 -3.76 2.73 -18.91
C ILE A 515 -4.62 3.47 -19.92
N ASP A 516 -4.49 4.80 -20.06
CA ASP A 516 -5.26 5.57 -21.03
C ASP A 516 -4.96 5.16 -22.48
N ARG A 517 -3.70 4.77 -22.74
CA ARG A 517 -3.32 4.15 -24.02
C ARG A 517 -3.99 2.79 -24.19
N TYR A 518 -4.06 1.96 -23.13
CA TYR A 518 -4.73 0.66 -23.18
C TYR A 518 -6.24 0.77 -23.35
N LEU A 519 -6.83 1.84 -22.79
CA LEU A 519 -8.24 2.21 -23.00
C LEU A 519 -8.49 2.76 -24.43
N GLY A 520 -7.45 3.20 -25.17
CA GLY A 520 -7.56 3.58 -26.56
C GLY A 520 -7.54 5.07 -26.85
N PHE A 521 -7.25 5.95 -25.89
CA PHE A 521 -7.16 7.38 -26.17
C PHE A 521 -6.06 7.69 -27.18
N GLN A 522 -6.40 8.49 -28.21
CA GLN A 522 -5.46 8.90 -29.25
C GLN A 522 -4.46 9.95 -28.75
N LYS A 523 -4.86 10.76 -27.79
CA LYS A 523 -4.00 11.78 -27.18
C LYS A 523 -4.37 11.98 -25.70
N THR A 524 -3.34 12.12 -24.89
CA THR A 524 -3.47 12.44 -23.46
C THR A 524 -2.76 13.75 -23.15
N LEU A 525 -3.41 14.60 -22.35
CA LEU A 525 -2.88 15.88 -21.88
C LEU A 525 -2.75 15.82 -20.36
N PHE A 526 -1.52 15.71 -19.92
CA PHE A 526 -1.14 15.65 -18.51
C PHE A 526 -0.32 16.87 -18.11
N ARG A 527 -0.01 17.01 -16.84
CA ARG A 527 0.82 18.08 -16.31
C ARG A 527 2.12 18.23 -17.09
N GLU A 528 2.94 17.18 -17.16
CA GLU A 528 4.30 17.23 -17.71
C GLU A 528 4.33 17.48 -19.23
N ASN A 529 3.36 16.94 -19.95
CA ASN A 529 3.36 17.04 -21.40
C ASN A 529 2.56 18.25 -21.93
N TYR A 530 1.70 18.86 -21.10
CA TYR A 530 0.82 19.92 -21.53
C TYR A 530 0.68 21.09 -20.54
N TYR A 531 0.19 20.87 -19.31
CA TYR A 531 -0.23 21.95 -18.41
C TYR A 531 0.95 22.79 -17.89
N ASP A 532 2.09 22.20 -17.54
CA ASP A 532 3.30 22.92 -17.11
C ASP A 532 3.81 23.93 -18.17
N LYS A 533 3.45 23.72 -19.43
CA LYS A 533 3.88 24.57 -20.55
C LYS A 533 2.84 25.64 -20.92
N ASN A 534 1.58 25.43 -20.60
CA ASN A 534 0.46 26.24 -21.08
C ASN A 534 -0.27 26.99 -19.96
N VAL A 535 -0.10 26.58 -18.70
CA VAL A 535 -0.64 27.27 -17.52
C VAL A 535 0.53 27.69 -16.63
N ALA A 536 0.64 28.98 -16.35
CA ALA A 536 1.84 29.51 -15.68
C ALA A 536 1.82 29.26 -14.16
N ASN A 537 2.90 28.70 -13.64
CA ASN A 537 3.35 28.71 -12.23
C ASN A 537 2.28 28.46 -11.15
N VAL A 538 1.39 27.50 -11.35
CA VAL A 538 0.40 27.11 -10.35
C VAL A 538 0.70 25.71 -9.83
N ASP A 539 0.64 25.53 -8.52
CA ASP A 539 0.82 24.21 -7.89
C ASP A 539 -0.32 23.25 -8.25
N VAL A 540 -1.54 23.78 -8.40
CA VAL A 540 -2.75 23.08 -8.80
C VAL A 540 -3.43 23.90 -9.91
N VAL A 541 -3.69 23.28 -11.05
CA VAL A 541 -4.39 23.93 -12.17
C VAL A 541 -5.87 24.09 -11.82
N PRO A 542 -6.41 25.34 -11.85
CA PRO A 542 -7.84 25.59 -11.60
C PRO A 542 -8.74 24.90 -12.64
N ASP A 543 -9.92 24.49 -12.22
CA ASP A 543 -10.92 23.86 -13.10
C ASP A 543 -11.34 24.79 -14.24
N SER A 544 -11.41 26.11 -14.00
CA SER A 544 -11.68 27.14 -15.03
C SER A 544 -10.68 27.12 -16.19
N GLU A 545 -9.39 26.95 -15.89
CA GLU A 545 -8.33 26.80 -16.89
C GLU A 545 -8.44 25.49 -17.67
N VAL A 546 -8.74 24.39 -16.95
CA VAL A 546 -8.95 23.07 -17.57
C VAL A 546 -10.14 23.12 -18.53
N PHE A 547 -11.23 23.77 -18.15
CA PHE A 547 -12.44 23.92 -18.99
C PHE A 547 -12.23 24.85 -20.17
N THR A 548 -11.46 25.91 -19.99
CA THR A 548 -11.05 26.80 -21.09
C THR A 548 -10.25 26.03 -22.15
N ASP A 549 -9.28 25.22 -21.71
CA ASP A 549 -8.52 24.34 -22.61
C ASP A 549 -9.39 23.27 -23.28
N LEU A 550 -10.34 22.68 -22.55
CA LEU A 550 -11.29 21.72 -23.11
C LEU A 550 -12.09 22.33 -24.29
N VAL A 551 -12.63 23.51 -24.12
CA VAL A 551 -13.35 24.24 -25.21
C VAL A 551 -12.42 24.52 -26.39
N LYS A 552 -11.19 24.93 -26.14
CA LYS A 552 -10.16 25.14 -27.18
C LYS A 552 -9.87 23.83 -27.95
N GLN A 553 -9.73 22.68 -27.24
CA GLN A 553 -9.52 21.38 -27.88
C GLN A 553 -10.73 20.95 -28.72
N LEU A 554 -11.96 21.16 -28.22
CA LEU A 554 -13.20 20.88 -28.94
C LEU A 554 -13.27 21.73 -30.26
N LYS A 555 -13.09 23.03 -30.16
CA LYS A 555 -13.09 23.94 -31.33
C LYS A 555 -12.07 23.54 -32.39
N ALA A 556 -10.86 23.16 -31.96
CA ALA A 556 -9.78 22.68 -32.84
C ALA A 556 -10.13 21.37 -33.58
N VAL A 557 -10.81 20.43 -32.90
CA VAL A 557 -11.26 19.20 -33.51
C VAL A 557 -12.38 19.43 -34.51
N ASN A 558 -13.38 20.26 -34.13
CA ASN A 558 -14.53 20.57 -34.97
C ASN A 558 -14.14 21.36 -36.21
N ALA A 559 -13.13 22.25 -36.13
CA ALA A 559 -12.60 22.99 -37.28
C ALA A 559 -12.05 22.05 -38.39
N ASN A 560 -11.67 20.81 -38.04
CA ASN A 560 -11.25 19.78 -38.98
C ASN A 560 -12.41 18.83 -39.40
N GLY A 561 -13.66 19.22 -39.16
CA GLY A 561 -14.86 18.45 -39.54
C GLY A 561 -15.02 17.12 -38.79
N LYS A 562 -14.37 16.94 -37.62
CA LYS A 562 -14.43 15.73 -36.81
C LYS A 562 -15.23 15.95 -35.54
N GLN A 563 -15.83 14.85 -35.03
CA GLN A 563 -16.45 14.83 -33.70
C GLN A 563 -15.41 14.50 -32.63
N PHE A 564 -15.69 14.95 -31.44
CA PHE A 564 -14.84 14.84 -30.27
C PHE A 564 -15.47 13.96 -29.20
N PHE A 565 -14.71 13.03 -28.68
CA PHE A 565 -14.95 12.37 -27.40
C PHE A 565 -13.83 12.75 -26.44
N ASN A 566 -14.18 13.35 -25.34
CA ASN A 566 -13.23 13.75 -24.30
C ASN A 566 -13.62 13.19 -22.96
N GLN A 567 -12.63 12.68 -22.22
CA GLN A 567 -12.69 12.47 -20.78
C GLN A 567 -11.74 13.45 -20.12
N THR A 568 -12.26 14.28 -19.24
CA THR A 568 -11.47 15.15 -18.36
C THR A 568 -11.60 14.69 -16.92
N VAL A 569 -10.50 14.70 -16.18
CA VAL A 569 -10.48 14.48 -14.73
C VAL A 569 -9.81 15.69 -14.09
N THR A 570 -10.51 16.40 -13.20
CA THR A 570 -9.96 17.58 -12.53
C THR A 570 -9.09 17.20 -11.33
N ILE A 571 -8.47 18.19 -10.66
CA ILE A 571 -7.60 17.97 -9.48
C ILE A 571 -7.74 19.08 -8.43
N GLN A 572 -8.43 20.20 -8.75
CA GLN A 572 -8.45 21.38 -7.91
C GLN A 572 -8.88 21.08 -6.47
N ASN A 573 -9.90 20.27 -6.29
CA ASN A 573 -10.47 19.96 -4.97
C ASN A 573 -9.83 18.77 -4.26
N HIS A 574 -8.62 18.34 -4.69
CA HIS A 574 -7.93 17.22 -4.07
C HIS A 574 -7.48 17.56 -2.65
N GLY A 575 -7.87 16.74 -1.67
CA GLY A 575 -7.39 16.84 -0.28
C GLY A 575 -5.89 16.54 -0.11
N PRO A 576 -5.32 16.72 1.08
CA PRO A 576 -5.99 17.20 2.29
C PRO A 576 -6.22 18.72 2.29
N TYR A 577 -7.34 19.16 2.88
CA TYR A 577 -7.66 20.59 2.99
C TYR A 577 -6.96 21.25 4.16
N GLY A 578 -6.71 22.56 4.07
CA GLY A 578 -6.07 23.36 5.12
C GLY A 578 -6.82 23.26 6.46
N THR A 579 -6.05 23.24 7.57
CA THR A 579 -6.59 23.20 8.93
C THR A 579 -6.70 24.59 9.57
N ASP A 580 -6.25 25.60 8.87
CA ASP A 580 -6.45 27.02 9.17
C ASP A 580 -7.26 27.64 8.03
N PHE A 581 -8.11 28.61 8.34
CA PHE A 581 -9.00 29.27 7.41
C PHE A 581 -9.10 30.77 7.72
N ASP A 582 -8.84 31.60 6.74
CA ASP A 582 -8.88 33.07 6.79
C ASP A 582 -9.71 33.69 5.64
N GLY A 583 -10.40 32.86 4.86
CA GLY A 583 -11.23 33.27 3.73
C GLY A 583 -12.65 33.68 4.14
N ASP A 584 -13.49 33.91 3.12
CA ASP A 584 -14.92 34.19 3.30
C ASP A 584 -15.65 32.98 3.86
N THR A 585 -16.41 33.19 4.93
CA THR A 585 -17.16 32.12 5.59
C THR A 585 -18.33 31.66 4.73
N LEU A 586 -18.24 30.42 4.20
CA LEU A 586 -19.28 29.82 3.36
C LEU A 586 -20.19 28.88 4.15
N LEU A 587 -19.74 28.40 5.30
CA LEU A 587 -20.55 27.70 6.31
C LEU A 587 -20.44 28.46 7.62
N PRO A 588 -21.54 29.02 8.18
CA PRO A 588 -21.51 29.76 9.44
C PRO A 588 -21.07 28.88 10.62
N TRP A 589 -20.32 29.51 11.53
CA TRP A 589 -19.93 28.84 12.79
C TRP A 589 -21.14 28.49 13.64
N LYS A 590 -21.22 27.25 14.11
CA LYS A 590 -22.24 26.79 15.08
C LYS A 590 -21.60 26.33 16.37
N LYS A 591 -22.36 26.46 17.48
CA LYS A 591 -21.91 25.95 18.78
C LYS A 591 -21.66 24.43 18.71
N GLY A 592 -20.49 24.01 19.14
CA GLY A 592 -20.07 22.60 19.07
C GLY A 592 -19.08 22.30 17.94
N TYR A 593 -18.88 23.23 17.03
CA TYR A 593 -17.84 23.08 16.01
C TYR A 593 -16.44 23.23 16.62
N ASN A 594 -15.46 22.54 16.07
CA ASN A 594 -14.06 22.74 16.39
C ASN A 594 -13.35 23.47 15.25
N LYS A 595 -12.29 24.23 15.57
CA LYS A 595 -11.62 25.09 14.60
C LYS A 595 -11.00 24.33 13.42
N LYS A 596 -10.41 23.16 13.68
CA LYS A 596 -9.74 22.34 12.64
C LYS A 596 -10.74 21.87 11.59
N ASP A 597 -11.80 21.21 12.02
CA ASP A 597 -12.81 20.68 11.09
C ASP A 597 -13.62 21.78 10.39
N TYR A 598 -13.82 22.90 11.09
CA TYR A 598 -14.42 24.08 10.51
C TYR A 598 -13.57 24.72 9.41
N ALA A 599 -12.25 24.77 9.60
CA ALA A 599 -11.33 25.21 8.55
C ALA A 599 -11.33 24.25 7.35
N ILE A 600 -11.28 22.95 7.60
CA ILE A 600 -11.32 21.91 6.55
C ILE A 600 -12.54 22.09 5.65
N ILE A 601 -13.75 22.23 6.23
CA ILE A 601 -14.96 22.34 5.41
C ILE A 601 -15.05 23.68 4.67
N ASN A 602 -14.65 24.82 5.26
CA ASN A 602 -14.69 26.08 4.54
C ASN A 602 -13.65 26.17 3.42
N ASN A 603 -12.43 25.61 3.62
CA ASN A 603 -11.44 25.50 2.55
C ASN A 603 -11.96 24.61 1.39
N TYR A 604 -12.61 23.51 1.70
CA TYR A 604 -13.26 22.65 0.70
C TYR A 604 -14.36 23.43 -0.05
N LEU A 605 -15.27 24.10 0.64
CA LEU A 605 -16.37 24.83 0.03
C LEU A 605 -15.90 25.99 -0.87
N THR A 606 -14.75 26.61 -0.54
CA THR A 606 -14.14 27.64 -1.39
C THR A 606 -13.76 27.04 -2.76
N GLY A 607 -13.06 25.92 -2.79
CA GLY A 607 -12.70 25.24 -4.04
C GLY A 607 -13.94 24.74 -4.82
N ILE A 608 -14.96 24.26 -4.12
CA ILE A 608 -16.22 23.83 -4.74
C ILE A 608 -16.97 25.01 -5.38
N LYS A 609 -16.97 26.16 -4.73
CA LYS A 609 -17.55 27.38 -5.31
C LYS A 609 -16.89 27.75 -6.63
N GLU A 610 -15.56 27.74 -6.67
CA GLU A 610 -14.80 28.03 -7.90
C GLU A 610 -15.13 27.03 -9.02
N THR A 611 -15.20 25.71 -8.68
CA THR A 611 -15.62 24.67 -9.64
C THR A 611 -17.05 24.89 -10.12
N SER A 612 -17.98 25.23 -9.21
CA SER A 612 -19.38 25.51 -9.52
C SER A 612 -19.52 26.67 -10.51
N ASP A 613 -18.80 27.78 -10.27
CA ASP A 613 -18.78 28.93 -11.13
C ASP A 613 -18.17 28.59 -12.52
N ALA A 614 -17.08 27.83 -12.54
CA ALA A 614 -16.44 27.37 -13.78
C ALA A 614 -17.32 26.44 -14.63
N LEU A 615 -18.14 25.59 -13.99
CA LEU A 615 -19.10 24.72 -14.69
C LEU A 615 -20.17 25.53 -15.41
N LEU A 616 -20.67 26.60 -14.80
CA LEU A 616 -21.64 27.52 -15.44
C LEU A 616 -21.02 28.22 -16.64
N GLU A 617 -19.80 28.73 -16.49
CA GLU A 617 -19.07 29.36 -17.58
C GLU A 617 -18.81 28.39 -18.75
N LEU A 618 -18.39 27.16 -18.43
CA LEU A 618 -18.20 26.08 -19.42
C LEU A 618 -19.51 25.85 -20.21
N LYS A 619 -20.61 25.64 -19.49
CA LYS A 619 -21.93 25.40 -20.09
C LYS A 619 -22.30 26.55 -21.01
N ASP A 620 -22.14 27.81 -20.59
CA ASP A 620 -22.44 28.96 -21.38
C ASP A 620 -21.58 29.06 -22.64
N GLN A 621 -20.30 28.72 -22.57
CA GLN A 621 -19.42 28.65 -23.74
C GLN A 621 -19.82 27.53 -24.72
N LEU A 622 -20.27 26.36 -24.21
CA LEU A 622 -20.74 25.26 -25.05
C LEU A 622 -22.08 25.55 -25.70
N ASP A 623 -22.96 26.28 -25.04
CA ASP A 623 -24.29 26.65 -25.57
C ASP A 623 -24.20 27.62 -26.75
N GLN A 624 -23.14 28.43 -26.83
CA GLN A 624 -22.85 29.32 -27.93
C GLN A 624 -22.33 28.64 -29.21
N LEU A 625 -22.07 27.30 -29.15
CA LEU A 625 -21.53 26.59 -30.30
C LEU A 625 -22.62 26.08 -31.22
N ASP A 626 -22.39 26.24 -32.53
CA ASP A 626 -23.28 25.68 -33.57
C ASP A 626 -23.16 24.16 -33.69
N GLN A 627 -22.06 23.59 -33.21
CA GLN A 627 -21.84 22.16 -33.22
C GLN A 627 -22.60 21.46 -32.07
N PRO A 628 -23.21 20.30 -32.32
CA PRO A 628 -23.93 19.58 -31.29
C PRO A 628 -23.00 19.05 -30.23
N VAL A 629 -23.27 19.38 -28.95
CA VAL A 629 -22.45 18.99 -27.79
C VAL A 629 -23.36 18.42 -26.72
N VAL A 630 -22.96 17.24 -26.20
CA VAL A 630 -23.47 16.65 -24.96
C VAL A 630 -22.38 16.76 -23.90
N LEU A 631 -22.72 17.29 -22.75
CA LEU A 631 -21.88 17.41 -21.57
C LEU A 631 -22.42 16.53 -20.46
N ALA A 632 -21.56 15.70 -19.86
CA ALA A 632 -21.86 15.01 -18.62
C ALA A 632 -20.73 15.23 -17.62
N PHE A 633 -21.09 15.54 -16.38
CA PHE A 633 -20.08 15.65 -15.31
C PHE A 633 -20.61 15.07 -14.00
N TRP A 634 -19.67 14.66 -13.13
CA TRP A 634 -19.99 13.99 -11.87
C TRP A 634 -18.85 14.12 -10.86
N GLY A 635 -19.17 14.00 -9.57
CA GLY A 635 -18.17 13.80 -8.52
C GLY A 635 -17.64 12.37 -8.53
N ASP A 636 -16.34 12.19 -8.39
CA ASP A 636 -15.71 10.86 -8.39
C ASP A 636 -15.89 10.10 -7.08
N HIS A 637 -15.84 10.80 -5.96
CA HIS A 637 -16.08 10.33 -4.60
C HIS A 637 -16.38 11.50 -3.66
N ASN A 638 -16.84 11.19 -2.46
CA ASN A 638 -16.97 12.18 -1.39
C ASN A 638 -15.61 12.72 -0.95
N PRO A 639 -15.50 13.99 -0.51
CA PRO A 639 -14.25 14.56 -0.04
C PRO A 639 -13.77 13.94 1.28
N TRP A 640 -12.45 13.91 1.47
CA TRP A 640 -11.88 13.58 2.77
C TRP A 640 -12.28 14.64 3.81
N GLY A 641 -12.91 14.20 4.90
CA GLY A 641 -13.46 15.05 5.95
C GLY A 641 -12.68 14.99 7.28
N GLY A 642 -11.34 15.13 7.22
CA GLY A 642 -10.49 15.08 8.41
C GLY A 642 -10.28 13.65 8.93
N ASP A 643 -9.47 13.54 10.00
CA ASP A 643 -9.14 12.24 10.60
C ASP A 643 -10.41 11.52 11.08
N LYS A 644 -10.63 10.29 10.61
CA LYS A 644 -11.83 9.48 10.93
C LYS A 644 -13.13 10.19 10.61
N ASN A 645 -13.16 10.95 9.53
CA ASN A 645 -14.32 11.70 9.10
C ASN A 645 -14.85 12.69 10.18
N SER A 646 -13.93 13.32 10.89
CA SER A 646 -14.26 14.23 12.01
C SER A 646 -15.12 15.40 11.58
N THR A 647 -14.89 15.92 10.36
CA THR A 647 -15.69 17.02 9.77
C THR A 647 -17.14 16.59 9.56
N TYR A 648 -17.41 15.41 8.97
CA TYR A 648 -18.79 14.91 8.81
C TYR A 648 -19.49 14.70 10.15
N LYS A 649 -18.75 14.18 11.15
CA LYS A 649 -19.28 14.03 12.52
C LYS A 649 -19.62 15.39 13.15
N MET A 650 -18.78 16.40 12.96
CA MET A 650 -19.02 17.77 13.41
C MET A 650 -20.27 18.35 12.74
N LEU A 651 -20.44 18.10 11.45
CA LEU A 651 -21.58 18.57 10.65
C LEU A 651 -22.89 17.77 10.93
N GLY A 652 -22.81 16.68 11.68
CA GLY A 652 -23.97 15.83 11.97
C GLY A 652 -24.43 14.98 10.77
N VAL A 653 -23.56 14.78 9.79
CA VAL A 653 -23.84 13.94 8.62
C VAL A 653 -23.66 12.46 8.99
N ASN A 654 -24.69 11.67 8.77
CA ASN A 654 -24.68 10.23 9.01
C ASN A 654 -23.91 9.52 7.89
N LEU A 655 -22.78 8.89 8.21
CA LEU A 655 -21.98 8.05 7.28
C LEU A 655 -22.07 6.57 7.63
N LYS A 656 -23.04 6.14 8.45
CA LYS A 656 -23.18 4.77 8.89
C LYS A 656 -23.71 3.88 7.76
N GLN A 657 -22.82 3.16 7.08
CA GLN A 657 -23.15 2.33 5.91
C GLN A 657 -24.14 1.19 6.17
N SER A 658 -24.44 0.87 7.43
CA SER A 658 -25.49 -0.09 7.79
C SER A 658 -26.93 0.47 7.68
N THR A 659 -27.07 1.76 7.40
CA THR A 659 -28.36 2.40 7.09
C THR A 659 -28.36 2.85 5.64
N ARG A 660 -29.53 2.89 5.01
CA ARG A 660 -29.66 3.37 3.62
C ARG A 660 -29.12 4.80 3.48
N GLU A 661 -29.56 5.71 4.33
CA GLU A 661 -29.11 7.09 4.35
C GLU A 661 -27.58 7.21 4.48
N GLY A 662 -27.01 6.50 5.46
CA GLY A 662 -25.55 6.56 5.68
C GLY A 662 -24.77 5.91 4.56
N TYR A 663 -25.29 4.89 3.90
CA TYR A 663 -24.70 4.29 2.70
C TYR A 663 -24.71 5.27 1.52
N GLU A 664 -25.87 5.89 1.26
CA GLU A 664 -26.02 6.91 0.22
C GLU A 664 -25.13 8.14 0.52
N ASN A 665 -25.11 8.64 1.74
CA ASN A 665 -24.23 9.75 2.13
C ASN A 665 -22.74 9.40 1.99
N TYR A 666 -22.36 8.13 2.10
CA TYR A 666 -20.99 7.69 2.00
C TYR A 666 -20.55 7.51 0.54
N TYR A 667 -21.41 6.96 -0.32
CA TYR A 667 -21.02 6.57 -1.68
C TYR A 667 -21.62 7.43 -2.78
N ASN A 668 -22.74 8.15 -2.55
CA ASN A 668 -23.39 8.89 -3.60
C ASN A 668 -22.72 10.26 -3.83
N THR A 669 -22.50 10.58 -5.10
CA THR A 669 -22.01 11.86 -5.59
C THR A 669 -22.97 12.40 -6.67
N PRO A 670 -23.10 13.72 -6.87
CA PRO A 670 -24.00 14.26 -7.88
C PRO A 670 -23.45 14.02 -9.29
N TYR A 671 -24.36 13.84 -10.26
CA TYR A 671 -24.05 13.97 -11.67
C TYR A 671 -25.05 14.87 -12.38
N VAL A 672 -24.61 15.47 -13.48
CA VAL A 672 -25.46 16.24 -14.41
C VAL A 672 -25.13 15.83 -15.84
N MET A 673 -26.18 15.64 -16.65
CA MET A 673 -26.07 15.51 -18.10
C MET A 673 -26.83 16.66 -18.75
N TRP A 674 -26.20 17.31 -19.71
CA TRP A 674 -26.74 18.49 -20.38
C TRP A 674 -26.38 18.45 -21.86
N SER A 675 -27.14 19.17 -22.67
CA SER A 675 -26.89 19.30 -24.11
C SER A 675 -27.20 20.71 -24.62
N ASN A 676 -26.39 21.19 -25.56
CA ASN A 676 -26.66 22.47 -26.18
C ASN A 676 -27.83 22.41 -27.19
N GLN A 677 -28.30 23.55 -27.63
CA GLN A 677 -29.43 23.66 -28.56
C GLN A 677 -29.22 22.91 -29.88
N ALA A 678 -27.98 22.86 -30.37
CA ALA A 678 -27.65 22.09 -31.58
C ALA A 678 -27.82 20.57 -31.38
N ALA A 679 -27.40 20.03 -30.20
CA ALA A 679 -27.54 18.62 -29.87
C ALA A 679 -29.03 18.25 -29.62
N LYS A 680 -29.79 19.06 -28.94
CA LYS A 680 -31.24 18.84 -28.69
C LYS A 680 -32.03 18.52 -29.95
N LYS A 681 -31.64 19.09 -31.07
CA LYS A 681 -32.29 18.84 -32.40
C LYS A 681 -32.00 17.42 -32.94
N LEU A 682 -30.95 16.78 -32.48
CA LEU A 682 -30.49 15.47 -32.98
C LEU A 682 -30.83 14.32 -32.04
N MET A 683 -31.11 14.62 -30.77
CA MET A 683 -31.31 13.61 -29.72
C MET A 683 -32.71 12.98 -29.82
N ALA A 684 -32.80 11.73 -29.38
CA ALA A 684 -34.07 11.02 -29.25
C ALA A 684 -34.85 11.49 -28.00
N LYS A 685 -34.15 11.86 -26.93
CA LYS A 685 -34.71 12.31 -25.66
C LYS A 685 -33.79 13.38 -25.06
N ASP A 686 -34.38 14.52 -24.67
CA ASP A 686 -33.59 15.56 -24.00
C ASP A 686 -33.16 15.18 -22.61
N PHE A 687 -32.02 15.72 -22.16
CA PHE A 687 -31.59 15.65 -20.77
C PHE A 687 -32.37 16.69 -19.97
N SER A 688 -33.36 16.26 -19.22
CA SER A 688 -34.20 17.15 -18.41
C SER A 688 -34.77 16.43 -17.18
N GLY A 689 -34.88 17.16 -16.09
CA GLY A 689 -35.49 16.69 -14.85
C GLY A 689 -34.61 15.80 -13.99
N GLN A 690 -35.25 14.97 -13.16
CA GLN A 690 -34.57 14.09 -12.22
C GLN A 690 -34.05 12.83 -12.93
N GLY A 691 -32.73 12.66 -12.88
CA GLY A 691 -32.06 11.42 -13.28
C GLY A 691 -32.16 10.34 -12.20
N GLN A 692 -32.02 9.08 -12.61
CA GLN A 692 -32.00 7.99 -11.65
C GLN A 692 -30.69 7.91 -10.89
N THR A 693 -30.72 7.31 -9.70
CA THR A 693 -29.49 6.89 -9.02
C THR A 693 -28.89 5.70 -9.74
N MET A 694 -27.63 5.77 -10.18
CA MET A 694 -26.98 4.71 -10.95
C MET A 694 -25.49 4.54 -10.60
N SER A 695 -24.90 3.42 -11.01
CA SER A 695 -23.45 3.22 -10.92
C SER A 695 -22.69 3.95 -12.04
N PRO A 696 -21.42 4.33 -11.83
CA PRO A 696 -20.61 5.04 -12.83
C PRO A 696 -20.54 4.33 -14.19
N MET A 697 -20.58 3.00 -14.20
CA MET A 697 -20.55 2.19 -15.43
C MET A 697 -21.71 2.47 -16.41
N PHE A 698 -22.78 3.11 -15.96
CA PHE A 698 -23.95 3.44 -16.77
C PHE A 698 -23.96 4.86 -17.34
N VAL A 699 -23.00 5.70 -16.99
CA VAL A 699 -22.94 7.11 -17.49
C VAL A 699 -22.93 7.17 -19.03
N LEU A 700 -22.08 6.40 -19.69
CA LEU A 700 -22.06 6.38 -21.16
C LEU A 700 -23.27 5.64 -21.78
N PRO A 701 -23.73 4.49 -21.26
CA PRO A 701 -25.01 3.89 -21.64
C PRO A 701 -26.20 4.84 -21.60
N GLU A 702 -26.32 5.67 -20.56
CA GLU A 702 -27.40 6.64 -20.43
C GLU A 702 -27.29 7.75 -21.48
N ILE A 703 -26.08 8.28 -21.75
CA ILE A 703 -25.85 9.23 -22.85
C ILE A 703 -26.28 8.62 -24.19
N PHE A 704 -25.89 7.35 -24.46
CA PHE A 704 -26.25 6.66 -25.71
C PHE A 704 -27.77 6.52 -25.84
N SER A 705 -28.47 6.16 -24.76
CA SER A 705 -29.92 6.05 -24.72
C SER A 705 -30.59 7.37 -25.09
N HIS A 706 -30.18 8.52 -24.49
CA HIS A 706 -30.76 9.82 -24.74
C HIS A 706 -30.48 10.34 -26.16
N VAL A 707 -29.26 10.15 -26.67
CA VAL A 707 -28.94 10.53 -28.06
C VAL A 707 -29.63 9.61 -29.07
N GLY A 708 -30.06 8.43 -28.64
CA GLY A 708 -30.69 7.41 -29.51
C GLY A 708 -29.67 6.56 -30.26
N TRP A 709 -28.51 6.31 -29.66
CA TRP A 709 -27.50 5.39 -30.16
C TRP A 709 -27.66 4.01 -29.52
N LYS A 710 -27.49 2.96 -30.33
CA LYS A 710 -27.45 1.58 -29.81
C LYS A 710 -26.06 1.13 -29.38
N GLY A 711 -25.05 1.50 -30.15
CA GLY A 711 -23.66 1.21 -29.82
C GLY A 711 -23.22 -0.23 -30.07
N SER A 712 -22.17 -0.65 -29.35
CA SER A 712 -21.68 -2.03 -29.39
C SER A 712 -22.68 -3.00 -28.72
N GLN A 713 -22.48 -4.30 -28.92
CA GLN A 713 -23.27 -5.32 -28.24
C GLN A 713 -23.21 -5.15 -26.70
N TYR A 714 -22.03 -4.86 -26.17
CA TYR A 714 -21.85 -4.66 -24.74
C TYR A 714 -22.59 -3.41 -24.23
N MET A 715 -22.57 -2.32 -25.00
CA MET A 715 -23.36 -1.13 -24.68
C MET A 715 -24.84 -1.45 -24.53
N GLN A 716 -25.40 -2.28 -25.44
CA GLN A 716 -26.81 -2.70 -25.38
C GLN A 716 -27.10 -3.64 -24.21
N VAL A 717 -26.15 -4.53 -23.84
CA VAL A 717 -26.25 -5.32 -22.59
C VAL A 717 -26.35 -4.43 -21.38
N LEU A 718 -25.54 -3.35 -21.32
CA LEU A 718 -25.56 -2.41 -20.19
C LEU A 718 -26.85 -1.59 -20.14
N GLN A 719 -27.39 -1.14 -21.27
CA GLN A 719 -28.66 -0.43 -21.30
C GLN A 719 -29.81 -1.29 -20.77
N ASP A 720 -29.84 -2.58 -21.11
CA ASP A 720 -30.85 -3.51 -20.58
C ASP A 720 -30.63 -3.88 -19.11
N LEU A 721 -29.37 -3.90 -18.67
CA LEU A 721 -29.00 -4.16 -17.29
C LEU A 721 -29.37 -2.99 -16.39
N GLU A 722 -29.09 -1.77 -16.82
CA GLU A 722 -29.39 -0.52 -16.09
C GLU A 722 -30.88 -0.42 -15.74
N ALA A 723 -31.75 -0.80 -16.67
CA ALA A 723 -33.20 -0.81 -16.46
C ALA A 723 -33.64 -1.78 -15.34
N GLN A 724 -32.83 -2.79 -15.00
CA GLN A 724 -33.17 -3.81 -14.01
C GLN A 724 -32.40 -3.62 -12.70
N VAL A 725 -31.11 -3.27 -12.80
CA VAL A 725 -30.18 -3.12 -11.68
C VAL A 725 -29.32 -1.87 -11.91
N PRO A 726 -29.83 -0.67 -11.66
CA PRO A 726 -29.12 0.58 -11.92
C PRO A 726 -27.91 0.81 -11.00
N VAL A 727 -27.82 0.11 -9.85
CA VAL A 727 -26.66 0.25 -8.93
C VAL A 727 -26.02 -1.09 -8.66
N PHE A 728 -24.71 -1.13 -8.90
CA PHE A 728 -23.74 -2.12 -8.46
C PHE A 728 -22.78 -1.45 -7.46
N GLY A 729 -23.17 -1.45 -6.20
CA GLY A 729 -22.42 -0.79 -5.14
C GLY A 729 -21.48 -1.74 -4.40
N GLU A 730 -20.70 -1.18 -3.51
CA GLU A 730 -19.78 -1.92 -2.65
C GLU A 730 -20.53 -2.98 -1.79
N LYS A 731 -19.83 -4.05 -1.45
CA LYS A 731 -20.33 -5.10 -0.53
C LYS A 731 -21.58 -5.80 -1.04
N ASN A 732 -21.67 -6.01 -2.34
CA ASN A 732 -22.83 -6.63 -2.97
C ASN A 732 -24.15 -5.88 -2.68
N HIS A 733 -24.07 -4.55 -2.62
CA HIS A 733 -25.26 -3.70 -2.60
C HIS A 733 -25.76 -3.48 -4.03
N TYR A 734 -27.02 -3.69 -4.24
CA TYR A 734 -27.68 -3.47 -5.52
C TYR A 734 -28.91 -2.58 -5.31
N MET A 735 -29.16 -1.69 -6.25
CA MET A 735 -30.45 -1.01 -6.33
C MET A 735 -31.33 -1.79 -7.29
N ILE A 736 -32.45 -2.30 -6.82
CA ILE A 736 -33.44 -3.07 -7.60
C ILE A 736 -34.80 -2.58 -7.18
N ASP A 737 -35.67 -2.19 -8.13
CA ASP A 737 -36.99 -1.63 -7.87
C ASP A 737 -36.94 -0.48 -6.82
N ASN A 738 -35.96 0.42 -6.92
CA ASN A 738 -35.76 1.51 -5.97
C ASN A 738 -35.42 1.09 -4.52
N LYS A 739 -35.03 -0.16 -4.31
CA LYS A 739 -34.62 -0.69 -2.99
C LYS A 739 -33.14 -1.06 -3.00
N LEU A 740 -32.40 -0.48 -2.08
CA LEU A 740 -31.03 -0.92 -1.81
C LEU A 740 -31.08 -2.27 -1.08
N THR A 741 -30.47 -3.30 -1.66
CA THR A 741 -30.48 -4.68 -1.14
C THR A 741 -29.12 -5.35 -1.28
N THR A 742 -28.76 -6.20 -0.31
CA THR A 742 -27.63 -7.15 -0.41
C THR A 742 -28.11 -8.57 -0.61
N LYS A 743 -29.44 -8.77 -0.70
CA LYS A 743 -30.06 -10.09 -0.82
C LYS A 743 -30.97 -10.12 -2.04
N PRO A 744 -30.44 -10.01 -3.26
CA PRO A 744 -31.25 -10.14 -4.46
C PRO A 744 -31.92 -11.50 -4.49
N ASN A 745 -33.13 -11.54 -5.06
CA ASN A 745 -33.90 -12.78 -5.22
C ASN A 745 -33.27 -13.68 -6.32
N LYS A 746 -33.89 -14.83 -6.60
CA LYS A 746 -33.32 -15.82 -7.55
C LYS A 746 -33.23 -15.28 -9.00
N SER A 747 -34.22 -14.53 -9.47
CA SER A 747 -34.22 -13.93 -10.81
C SER A 747 -33.22 -12.80 -10.92
N GLU A 748 -33.12 -11.92 -9.93
CA GLU A 748 -32.17 -10.84 -9.84
C GLU A 748 -30.72 -11.36 -9.80
N LYS A 749 -30.46 -12.41 -9.02
CA LYS A 749 -29.15 -13.11 -9.02
C LYS A 749 -28.77 -13.67 -10.38
N ALA A 750 -29.74 -14.14 -11.15
CA ALA A 750 -29.49 -14.65 -12.50
C ALA A 750 -29.07 -13.52 -13.46
N VAL A 751 -29.69 -12.33 -13.34
CA VAL A 751 -29.32 -11.13 -14.11
C VAL A 751 -27.90 -10.67 -13.75
N ILE A 752 -27.61 -10.54 -12.46
CA ILE A 752 -26.28 -10.17 -11.96
C ILE A 752 -25.22 -11.17 -12.42
N LYS A 753 -25.50 -12.47 -12.24
CA LYS A 753 -24.58 -13.54 -12.67
C LYS A 753 -24.31 -13.50 -14.19
N LYS A 754 -25.35 -13.28 -15.00
CA LYS A 754 -25.19 -13.15 -16.45
C LYS A 754 -24.28 -11.97 -16.81
N PHE A 755 -24.43 -10.86 -16.11
CA PHE A 755 -23.56 -9.70 -16.28
C PHE A 755 -22.10 -9.98 -15.84
N ASP A 756 -21.91 -10.64 -14.69
CA ASP A 756 -20.58 -11.04 -14.21
C ASP A 756 -19.85 -11.93 -15.21
N ASP A 757 -20.57 -12.87 -15.84
CA ASP A 757 -20.01 -13.70 -16.90
C ASP A 757 -19.62 -12.88 -18.14
N VAL A 758 -20.45 -11.92 -18.56
CA VAL A 758 -20.18 -11.05 -19.70
C VAL A 758 -18.97 -10.15 -19.46
N GLN A 759 -18.91 -9.49 -18.30
CA GLN A 759 -17.76 -8.62 -18.01
C GLN A 759 -16.47 -9.41 -17.88
N TYR A 760 -16.48 -10.59 -17.26
CA TYR A 760 -15.32 -11.47 -17.19
C TYR A 760 -14.88 -11.93 -18.58
N TYR A 761 -15.86 -12.32 -19.45
CA TYR A 761 -15.57 -12.68 -20.83
C TYR A 761 -14.85 -11.56 -21.58
N LEU A 762 -15.32 -10.32 -21.46
CA LEU A 762 -14.73 -9.15 -22.12
C LEU A 762 -13.37 -8.76 -21.53
N LYS A 763 -13.18 -8.89 -20.22
CA LYS A 763 -11.88 -8.64 -19.57
C LYS A 763 -10.83 -9.67 -20.00
N SER A 764 -11.25 -10.92 -20.15
CA SER A 764 -10.36 -12.02 -20.55
C SER A 764 -10.07 -12.05 -22.06
N ASN A 765 -10.90 -11.39 -22.87
CA ASN A 765 -10.83 -11.45 -24.34
C ASN A 765 -10.87 -10.03 -24.91
N TYR A 766 -9.69 -9.39 -25.01
CA TYR A 766 -9.61 -8.11 -25.72
C TYR A 766 -9.92 -8.27 -27.20
N MET A 767 -10.80 -7.42 -27.70
CA MET A 767 -11.20 -7.41 -29.09
C MET A 767 -10.83 -6.08 -29.73
N LEU A 768 -9.87 -6.11 -30.64
CA LEU A 768 -9.39 -4.92 -31.36
C LEU A 768 -10.51 -4.25 -32.19
N ASN A 769 -11.49 -5.04 -32.65
CA ASN A 769 -12.64 -4.57 -33.40
C ASN A 769 -13.91 -5.23 -32.86
N GLN A 770 -14.65 -4.50 -32.03
CA GLN A 770 -15.86 -5.00 -31.36
C GLN A 770 -16.98 -5.36 -32.35
N ALA A 771 -16.97 -4.79 -33.56
CA ALA A 771 -17.91 -5.13 -34.64
C ALA A 771 -17.78 -6.59 -35.10
N LYS A 772 -16.67 -7.28 -34.81
CA LYS A 772 -16.41 -8.67 -35.23
C LYS A 772 -16.75 -9.71 -34.16
N LEU A 773 -17.51 -9.36 -33.14
CA LEU A 773 -18.03 -10.30 -32.15
C LEU A 773 -19.06 -11.20 -32.86
N LYS A 774 -18.63 -12.39 -33.29
CA LYS A 774 -19.48 -13.40 -33.96
C LYS A 774 -19.79 -14.55 -33.01
#